data_78138e91d1c78515d1bf9641e57b0aa9
#
_entry.id   78138e91d1c78515d1bf9641e57b0aa9
#
_cell.length_a   1.000
_cell.length_b   1.000
_cell.length_c   1.000
_cell.angle_alpha   90.00
_cell.angle_beta   90.00
_cell.angle_gamma   90.00
#
_symmetry.space_group_name_H-M   'P 1'
#
loop_
_entity.id
_entity.type
_entity.pdbx_description
1 polymer ?
#
loop_
_entity_poly.entity_id
_entity_poly.type
_entity_poly.pdbx_seq_one_letter_code
_entity_poly.pdbx_strand_id
1 'polypeptide(L)'
;MSIDQVLRNELTPQQYDAAVDTAREVLCLACAGSGKSRTLAYRIARLLAQNEPPEGIVAFTFTEKAAESIKRRVSQALATAGLDPTVMGAMYIGTIHSYCQRVLGDMDATYRQYDVLDENRLKLYMISRYHRLGLQSFRPRARNNSYFDTVKQASDAWKTANDELLDFNTVAAEDQDIGGLLTRIRDGLRADQYIDFSLMIRDVVEAIRSNAAGVENGIGNLRHLMVDEYQDVNPCQEELIRLLHQRSQTLFVVGDDDQSIYAWRGADVSNILGFQRRYTGCSVHTLSQNFRSTEPIVQASDAFAAAMLGPSRIPKNPAAFANRTPQDFRVMWFPDRAAEAGWVADRIRDLLGTAYDDNGVVRGLTPADFAILMRSTRQAEQDDTPRHAAFTTALETLGIPFSLEAGGGPFDRPQTSVLRSTFELLRNTPLDRTTVQQHFNSEVLPAFPDADFNALIRVLTDWSRRIHRPQGSTRIRLYPQQLVYDLLEAFNIARTNFSDDVMRDIGLFSRMILDVETVYMSVDSGQRFSDVLNFLQNAAETGYDVSTDDVLQRPDAVTVSTVHKMKGLEFPCVFVVDVEAHRFPKRRSNYSGWLPPGVMAAAINRGAYQSTPDEEIRLFYTAATRAERYLYISGAESLPQARR
;
A
#
# COMPACT_ATOMS: atom_id res chain seq x y z
N MET A 1 -24.33 27.92 15.26
CA MET A 1 -24.54 28.04 13.78
C MET A 1 -25.23 26.76 13.33
N SER A 2 -26.23 26.81 12.42
CA SER A 2 -26.81 25.54 11.93
C SER A 2 -25.77 24.76 11.09
N ILE A 3 -25.90 23.44 11.01
CA ILE A 3 -25.01 22.62 10.20
C ILE A 3 -25.06 23.07 8.72
N ASP A 4 -26.22 23.41 8.19
CA ASP A 4 -26.34 23.86 6.80
C ASP A 4 -25.64 25.22 6.56
N GLN A 5 -25.55 26.09 7.56
CA GLN A 5 -24.73 27.31 7.49
C GLN A 5 -23.25 26.98 7.49
N VAL A 6 -22.82 26.02 8.33
CA VAL A 6 -21.41 25.54 8.33
C VAL A 6 -21.07 24.98 6.97
N LEU A 7 -21.92 24.12 6.39
CA LEU A 7 -21.67 23.54 5.06
C LEU A 7 -21.57 24.63 3.98
N ARG A 8 -22.45 25.63 3.97
CA ARG A 8 -22.42 26.74 3.00
C ARG A 8 -21.16 27.60 3.11
N ASN A 9 -20.64 27.77 4.31
CA ASN A 9 -19.42 28.58 4.54
C ASN A 9 -18.16 27.83 4.19
N GLU A 10 -18.15 26.50 4.38
CA GLU A 10 -16.97 25.67 4.28
C GLU A 10 -16.84 24.96 2.93
N LEU A 11 -17.93 24.75 2.21
CA LEU A 11 -17.96 24.01 0.96
C LEU A 11 -18.21 24.95 -0.24
N THR A 12 -17.65 24.58 -1.38
CA THR A 12 -18.05 25.19 -2.65
C THR A 12 -19.49 24.82 -3.00
N PRO A 13 -20.16 25.56 -3.91
CA PRO A 13 -21.49 25.17 -4.35
C PRO A 13 -21.58 23.72 -4.82
N GLN A 14 -20.62 23.24 -5.62
CA GLN A 14 -20.58 21.86 -6.12
C GLN A 14 -20.42 20.83 -4.98
N GLN A 15 -19.53 21.11 -4.02
CA GLN A 15 -19.35 20.25 -2.84
C GLN A 15 -20.59 20.26 -1.94
N TYR A 16 -21.20 21.45 -1.75
CA TYR A 16 -22.43 21.59 -0.98
C TYR A 16 -23.55 20.77 -1.61
N ASP A 17 -23.82 20.95 -2.90
CA ASP A 17 -24.89 20.25 -3.61
C ASP A 17 -24.73 18.74 -3.51
N ALA A 18 -23.50 18.22 -3.67
CA ALA A 18 -23.21 16.80 -3.47
C ALA A 18 -23.41 16.34 -2.01
N ALA A 19 -23.01 17.15 -1.03
CA ALA A 19 -23.12 16.79 0.39
C ALA A 19 -24.56 16.77 0.89
N VAL A 20 -25.46 17.60 0.32
CA VAL A 20 -26.87 17.70 0.75
C VAL A 20 -27.83 16.87 -0.08
N ASP A 21 -27.37 16.27 -1.16
CA ASP A 21 -28.20 15.46 -2.06
C ASP A 21 -28.86 14.28 -1.32
N THR A 22 -30.15 14.12 -1.51
CA THR A 22 -30.99 13.09 -0.85
C THR A 22 -31.35 11.92 -1.78
N ALA A 23 -30.83 11.92 -3.02
CA ALA A 23 -31.05 10.80 -3.93
C ALA A 23 -30.57 9.47 -3.32
N ARG A 24 -31.22 8.40 -3.72
CA ARG A 24 -30.90 7.07 -3.21
C ARG A 24 -29.48 6.64 -3.59
N GLU A 25 -29.09 6.90 -4.82
CA GLU A 25 -27.73 6.67 -5.32
C GLU A 25 -27.13 8.00 -5.80
N VAL A 26 -25.94 8.34 -5.30
CA VAL A 26 -25.22 9.56 -5.64
C VAL A 26 -23.81 9.20 -6.09
N LEU A 27 -23.46 9.63 -7.29
CA LEU A 27 -22.09 9.57 -7.82
C LEU A 27 -21.45 10.95 -7.74
N CYS A 28 -20.40 11.10 -6.97
CA CYS A 28 -19.60 12.31 -6.88
C CYS A 28 -18.28 12.13 -7.66
N LEU A 29 -18.25 12.61 -8.89
CA LEU A 29 -17.04 12.64 -9.71
C LEU A 29 -16.16 13.80 -9.28
N ALA A 30 -14.89 13.54 -9.05
CA ALA A 30 -13.98 14.53 -8.51
C ALA A 30 -12.68 14.59 -9.31
N CYS A 31 -12.18 15.79 -9.58
CA CYS A 31 -10.81 15.92 -10.07
C CYS A 31 -9.80 15.86 -8.91
N ALA A 32 -8.52 15.70 -9.24
CA ALA A 32 -7.45 15.79 -8.26
C ALA A 32 -7.53 17.11 -7.48
N GLY A 33 -7.35 17.06 -6.16
CA GLY A 33 -7.35 18.27 -5.32
C GLY A 33 -8.70 18.96 -5.14
N SER A 34 -9.85 18.33 -5.52
CA SER A 34 -11.18 18.94 -5.44
C SER A 34 -11.90 18.77 -4.09
N GLY A 35 -11.26 18.14 -3.11
CA GLY A 35 -11.82 17.99 -1.77
C GLY A 35 -12.81 16.83 -1.62
N LYS A 36 -12.60 15.69 -2.32
CA LYS A 36 -13.40 14.46 -2.20
C LYS A 36 -13.78 14.10 -0.77
N SER A 37 -12.77 13.80 0.04
CA SER A 37 -12.96 13.36 1.43
C SER A 37 -13.55 14.46 2.33
N ARG A 38 -13.38 15.74 1.96
CA ARG A 38 -14.04 16.87 2.63
C ARG A 38 -15.56 16.81 2.38
N THR A 39 -15.98 16.67 1.13
CA THR A 39 -17.40 16.55 0.76
C THR A 39 -18.07 15.38 1.49
N LEU A 40 -17.40 14.20 1.52
CA LEU A 40 -17.88 13.03 2.24
C LEU A 40 -18.03 13.31 3.75
N ALA A 41 -17.03 13.92 4.39
CA ALA A 41 -17.07 14.24 5.82
C ALA A 41 -18.22 15.18 6.19
N TYR A 42 -18.45 16.22 5.37
CA TYR A 42 -19.54 17.16 5.61
C TYR A 42 -20.93 16.54 5.36
N ARG A 43 -21.06 15.60 4.42
CA ARG A 43 -22.27 14.79 4.26
C ARG A 43 -22.56 13.99 5.52
N ILE A 44 -21.56 13.31 6.10
CA ILE A 44 -21.69 12.56 7.36
C ILE A 44 -22.12 13.50 8.48
N ALA A 45 -21.45 14.66 8.65
CA ALA A 45 -21.79 15.63 9.69
C ALA A 45 -23.24 16.12 9.58
N ARG A 46 -23.73 16.32 8.35
CA ARG A 46 -25.13 16.70 8.09
C ARG A 46 -26.11 15.60 8.49
N LEU A 47 -25.84 14.33 8.13
CA LEU A 47 -26.70 13.22 8.51
C LEU A 47 -26.82 13.10 10.04
N LEU A 48 -25.70 13.19 10.75
CA LEU A 48 -25.70 13.19 12.23
C LEU A 48 -26.49 14.39 12.80
N ALA A 49 -26.33 15.57 12.23
CA ALA A 49 -27.10 16.77 12.65
C ALA A 49 -28.60 16.66 12.35
N GLN A 50 -29.01 15.79 11.45
CA GLN A 50 -30.41 15.46 11.16
C GLN A 50 -30.96 14.35 12.06
N ASN A 51 -30.20 13.94 13.09
CA ASN A 51 -30.52 12.84 13.99
C ASN A 51 -30.61 11.46 13.31
N GLU A 52 -29.89 11.25 12.17
CA GLU A 52 -29.73 9.91 11.67
C GLU A 52 -28.93 9.07 12.67
N PRO A 53 -29.35 7.82 12.94
CA PRO A 53 -28.68 6.96 13.90
C PRO A 53 -27.23 6.72 13.49
N PRO A 54 -26.22 7.01 14.33
CA PRO A 54 -24.81 6.85 13.97
C PRO A 54 -24.47 5.42 13.57
N GLU A 55 -25.06 4.42 14.21
CA GLU A 55 -24.88 2.99 13.89
C GLU A 55 -25.38 2.60 12.49
N GLY A 56 -26.25 3.41 11.89
CA GLY A 56 -26.73 3.25 10.53
C GLY A 56 -25.83 3.86 9.46
N ILE A 57 -24.74 4.55 9.86
CA ILE A 57 -23.80 5.22 8.94
C ILE A 57 -22.53 4.40 8.80
N VAL A 58 -22.23 3.99 7.57
CA VAL A 58 -21.01 3.25 7.20
C VAL A 58 -20.29 4.00 6.09
N ALA A 59 -19.02 4.35 6.32
CA ALA A 59 -18.16 5.00 5.33
C ALA A 59 -16.89 4.20 5.13
N PHE A 60 -16.67 3.73 3.91
CA PHE A 60 -15.49 2.98 3.50
C PHE A 60 -14.41 3.91 2.95
N THR A 61 -13.19 3.67 3.39
CA THR A 61 -11.97 4.30 2.89
C THR A 61 -10.93 3.25 2.53
N PHE A 62 -9.89 3.66 1.80
CA PHE A 62 -8.81 2.75 1.38
C PHE A 62 -7.76 2.53 2.47
N THR A 63 -7.56 3.52 3.36
CA THR A 63 -6.52 3.46 4.41
C THR A 63 -7.07 3.95 5.75
N GLU A 64 -6.51 3.45 6.84
CA GLU A 64 -6.85 3.92 8.20
C GLU A 64 -6.51 5.42 8.39
N LYS A 65 -5.43 5.91 7.77
CA LYS A 65 -5.08 7.34 7.78
C LYS A 65 -6.15 8.22 7.13
N ALA A 66 -6.74 7.75 6.01
CA ALA A 66 -7.87 8.44 5.39
C ALA A 66 -9.11 8.42 6.30
N ALA A 67 -9.39 7.28 6.96
CA ALA A 67 -10.48 7.18 7.93
C ALA A 67 -10.33 8.18 9.08
N GLU A 68 -9.15 8.26 9.68
CA GLU A 68 -8.85 9.22 10.75
C GLU A 68 -8.99 10.68 10.29
N SER A 69 -8.55 10.99 9.06
CA SER A 69 -8.73 12.32 8.47
C SER A 69 -10.22 12.68 8.31
N ILE A 70 -11.04 11.73 7.85
CA ILE A 70 -12.50 11.95 7.73
C ILE A 70 -13.12 12.12 9.11
N LYS A 71 -12.83 11.26 10.09
CA LYS A 71 -13.33 11.37 11.47
C LYS A 71 -13.03 12.74 12.07
N ARG A 72 -11.78 13.21 11.93
CA ARG A 72 -11.38 14.54 12.42
C ARG A 72 -12.19 15.66 11.77
N ARG A 73 -12.43 15.63 10.45
CA ARG A 73 -13.22 16.63 9.73
C ARG A 73 -14.68 16.61 10.14
N VAL A 74 -15.28 15.43 10.34
CA VAL A 74 -16.65 15.29 10.84
C VAL A 74 -16.77 15.92 12.23
N SER A 75 -15.85 15.58 13.14
CA SER A 75 -15.79 16.14 14.50
C SER A 75 -15.69 17.67 14.48
N GLN A 76 -14.81 18.23 13.63
CA GLN A 76 -14.65 19.67 13.48
C GLN A 76 -15.94 20.35 12.97
N ALA A 77 -16.59 19.76 11.96
CA ALA A 77 -17.84 20.30 11.40
C ALA A 77 -18.98 20.31 12.44
N LEU A 78 -19.13 19.24 13.21
CA LEU A 78 -20.11 19.15 14.31
C LEU A 78 -19.80 20.19 15.39
N ALA A 79 -18.57 20.29 15.86
CA ALA A 79 -18.17 21.28 16.87
C ALA A 79 -18.43 22.72 16.41
N THR A 80 -18.12 23.04 15.14
CA THR A 80 -18.42 24.37 14.54
C THR A 80 -19.94 24.66 14.51
N ALA A 81 -20.74 23.61 14.32
CA ALA A 81 -22.21 23.73 14.39
C ALA A 81 -22.75 23.77 15.82
N GLY A 82 -21.92 23.64 16.86
CA GLY A 82 -22.33 23.58 18.27
C GLY A 82 -22.95 22.23 18.66
N LEU A 83 -22.68 21.17 17.91
CA LEU A 83 -23.11 19.80 18.20
C LEU A 83 -22.01 19.03 18.91
N ASP A 84 -22.40 18.06 19.75
CA ASP A 84 -21.45 17.23 20.47
C ASP A 84 -20.82 16.18 19.52
N PRO A 85 -19.49 16.18 19.30
CA PRO A 85 -18.83 15.18 18.47
C PRO A 85 -18.90 13.75 19.00
N THR A 86 -19.24 13.53 20.26
CA THR A 86 -19.35 12.18 20.85
C THR A 86 -20.44 11.33 20.21
N VAL A 87 -21.42 11.95 19.53
CA VAL A 87 -22.46 11.24 18.76
C VAL A 87 -21.87 10.34 17.66
N MET A 88 -20.61 10.55 17.27
CA MET A 88 -19.91 9.73 16.25
C MET A 88 -19.57 8.31 16.73
N GLY A 89 -19.63 8.02 18.03
CA GLY A 89 -19.04 6.81 18.61
C GLY A 89 -19.56 5.47 18.08
N ALA A 90 -20.80 5.41 17.59
CA ALA A 90 -21.43 4.18 17.09
C ALA A 90 -21.34 4.03 15.57
N MET A 91 -20.86 5.04 14.85
CA MET A 91 -20.77 5.00 13.39
C MET A 91 -19.50 4.26 12.94
N TYR A 92 -19.54 3.69 11.72
CA TYR A 92 -18.37 3.08 11.14
C TYR A 92 -17.72 3.99 10.08
N ILE A 93 -16.47 4.40 10.33
CA ILE A 93 -15.57 4.98 9.32
C ILE A 93 -14.26 4.19 9.37
N GLY A 94 -13.91 3.48 8.31
CA GLY A 94 -12.73 2.62 8.26
C GLY A 94 -12.58 1.89 6.94
N THR A 95 -11.65 0.93 6.91
CA THR A 95 -11.41 0.12 5.71
C THR A 95 -12.50 -0.95 5.54
N ILE A 96 -12.70 -1.41 4.28
CA ILE A 96 -13.62 -2.52 3.99
C ILE A 96 -13.21 -3.77 4.78
N HIS A 97 -11.90 -4.02 4.93
CA HIS A 97 -11.40 -5.20 5.65
C HIS A 97 -11.79 -5.17 7.14
N SER A 98 -11.53 -4.06 7.83
CA SER A 98 -11.90 -3.90 9.25
C SER A 98 -13.42 -4.01 9.47
N TYR A 99 -14.23 -3.54 8.48
CA TYR A 99 -15.68 -3.73 8.51
C TYR A 99 -16.06 -5.21 8.41
N CYS A 100 -15.48 -5.93 7.44
CA CYS A 100 -15.75 -7.35 7.25
C CYS A 100 -15.33 -8.18 8.47
N GLN A 101 -14.19 -7.86 9.08
CA GLN A 101 -13.75 -8.53 10.31
C GLN A 101 -14.78 -8.36 11.45
N ARG A 102 -15.32 -7.14 11.61
CA ARG A 102 -16.40 -6.88 12.59
C ARG A 102 -17.64 -7.70 12.27
N VAL A 103 -18.11 -7.64 11.01
CA VAL A 103 -19.33 -8.37 10.58
C VAL A 103 -19.19 -9.87 10.83
N LEU A 104 -18.06 -10.48 10.48
CA LEU A 104 -17.82 -11.91 10.72
C LEU A 104 -17.80 -12.22 12.22
N GLY A 105 -17.14 -11.42 13.04
CA GLY A 105 -17.07 -11.61 14.49
C GLY A 105 -18.41 -11.42 15.21
N ASP A 106 -19.31 -10.59 14.67
CA ASP A 106 -20.66 -10.38 15.20
C ASP A 106 -21.66 -11.43 14.66
N MET A 107 -21.40 -11.95 13.45
CA MET A 107 -22.17 -13.05 12.87
C MET A 107 -21.91 -14.37 13.59
N ASP A 108 -20.62 -14.70 13.83
CA ASP A 108 -20.19 -15.93 14.49
C ASP A 108 -18.95 -15.65 15.37
N ALA A 109 -19.10 -15.87 16.68
CA ALA A 109 -18.04 -15.63 17.67
C ALA A 109 -16.75 -16.43 17.39
N THR A 110 -16.79 -17.50 16.61
CA THR A 110 -15.60 -18.29 16.23
C THR A 110 -14.61 -17.46 15.43
N TYR A 111 -15.08 -16.51 14.60
CA TYR A 111 -14.21 -15.62 13.84
C TYR A 111 -13.40 -14.65 14.71
N ARG A 112 -13.81 -14.41 15.97
CA ARG A 112 -13.02 -13.60 16.91
C ARG A 112 -11.74 -14.29 17.37
N GLN A 113 -11.63 -15.60 17.12
CA GLN A 113 -10.43 -16.40 17.44
C GLN A 113 -9.49 -16.52 16.23
N TYR A 114 -9.90 -16.01 15.06
CA TYR A 114 -9.09 -16.09 13.84
C TYR A 114 -8.04 -14.99 13.85
N ASP A 115 -6.78 -15.39 13.62
CA ASP A 115 -5.71 -14.44 13.33
C ASP A 115 -5.78 -13.98 11.88
N VAL A 116 -5.66 -12.67 11.68
CA VAL A 116 -5.66 -12.06 10.34
C VAL A 116 -4.27 -12.11 9.74
N LEU A 117 -4.16 -12.63 8.52
CA LEU A 117 -2.93 -12.67 7.75
C LEU A 117 -2.92 -11.55 6.71
N ASP A 118 -1.90 -10.67 6.78
CA ASP A 118 -1.55 -9.80 5.67
C ASP A 118 -0.84 -10.57 4.54
N GLU A 119 -0.47 -9.90 3.45
CA GLU A 119 0.17 -10.54 2.29
C GLU A 119 1.47 -11.27 2.66
N ASN A 120 2.26 -10.74 3.58
CA ASN A 120 3.51 -11.35 4.02
C ASN A 120 3.26 -12.57 4.90
N ARG A 121 2.37 -12.43 5.88
CA ARG A 121 2.00 -13.52 6.79
C ARG A 121 1.30 -14.66 6.05
N LEU A 122 0.51 -14.36 5.01
CA LEU A 122 -0.08 -15.38 4.13
C LEU A 122 1.00 -16.18 3.39
N LYS A 123 2.01 -15.52 2.82
CA LYS A 123 3.15 -16.21 2.18
C LYS A 123 3.92 -17.06 3.20
N LEU A 124 4.17 -16.53 4.40
CA LEU A 124 4.78 -17.28 5.51
C LEU A 124 3.96 -18.50 5.89
N TYR A 125 2.64 -18.38 5.98
CA TYR A 125 1.72 -19.49 6.19
C TYR A 125 1.89 -20.57 5.10
N MET A 126 1.88 -20.18 3.83
CA MET A 126 2.08 -21.10 2.72
C MET A 126 3.45 -21.78 2.75
N ILE A 127 4.51 -21.06 3.13
CA ILE A 127 5.85 -21.61 3.33
C ILE A 127 5.82 -22.66 4.44
N SER A 128 5.24 -22.34 5.60
CA SER A 128 5.17 -23.24 6.76
C SER A 128 4.32 -24.49 6.48
N ARG A 129 3.38 -24.41 5.57
CA ARG A 129 2.48 -25.50 5.16
C ARG A 129 2.75 -26.03 3.75
N TYR A 130 3.94 -25.78 3.21
CA TYR A 130 4.30 -26.03 1.81
C TYR A 130 3.95 -27.44 1.32
N HIS A 131 4.33 -28.46 2.07
CA HIS A 131 4.03 -29.86 1.75
C HIS A 131 2.55 -30.23 1.96
N ARG A 132 1.95 -29.73 3.04
CA ARG A 132 0.52 -29.96 3.35
C ARG A 132 -0.39 -29.37 2.28
N LEU A 133 -0.03 -28.20 1.75
CA LEU A 133 -0.74 -27.55 0.66
C LEU A 133 -0.46 -28.18 -0.72
N GLY A 134 0.52 -29.07 -0.81
CA GLY A 134 0.90 -29.73 -2.07
C GLY A 134 1.69 -28.81 -3.02
N LEU A 135 2.29 -27.73 -2.53
CA LEU A 135 3.00 -26.74 -3.36
C LEU A 135 4.22 -27.30 -4.08
N GLN A 136 4.81 -28.41 -3.59
CA GLN A 136 5.94 -29.08 -4.25
C GLN A 136 5.60 -29.52 -5.67
N SER A 137 4.36 -29.91 -5.96
CA SER A 137 3.94 -30.33 -7.30
C SER A 137 3.80 -29.15 -8.28
N PHE A 138 3.74 -27.91 -7.77
CA PHE A 138 3.63 -26.69 -8.58
C PHE A 138 4.99 -26.05 -8.91
N ARG A 139 6.10 -26.52 -8.31
CA ARG A 139 7.43 -25.99 -8.63
C ARG A 139 7.76 -25.95 -10.12
N PRO A 140 7.43 -26.97 -10.94
CA PRO A 140 7.68 -26.92 -12.38
C PRO A 140 6.92 -25.80 -13.12
N ARG A 141 5.82 -25.27 -12.55
CA ARG A 141 5.08 -24.12 -13.11
C ARG A 141 5.70 -22.78 -12.73
N ALA A 142 6.55 -22.75 -11.71
CA ALA A 142 7.21 -21.54 -11.23
C ALA A 142 8.46 -21.23 -12.06
N ARG A 143 8.82 -19.95 -12.14
CA ARG A 143 10.01 -19.48 -12.84
C ARG A 143 11.26 -20.14 -12.24
N ASN A 144 12.10 -20.76 -13.09
CA ASN A 144 13.32 -21.47 -12.69
C ASN A 144 13.08 -22.57 -11.62
N ASN A 145 11.89 -23.17 -11.55
CA ASN A 145 11.51 -24.12 -10.50
C ASN A 145 11.75 -23.57 -9.08
N SER A 146 11.62 -22.25 -8.91
CA SER A 146 11.90 -21.58 -7.64
C SER A 146 10.84 -21.92 -6.59
N TYR A 147 11.30 -22.28 -5.40
CA TYR A 147 10.47 -22.52 -4.24
C TYR A 147 9.62 -21.26 -3.88
N PHE A 148 10.27 -20.09 -3.86
CA PHE A 148 9.62 -18.84 -3.48
C PHE A 148 8.71 -18.28 -4.56
N ASP A 149 9.08 -18.43 -5.83
CA ASP A 149 8.18 -18.07 -6.92
C ASP A 149 6.93 -18.94 -6.90
N THR A 150 7.05 -20.23 -6.52
CA THR A 150 5.89 -21.11 -6.28
C THR A 150 4.94 -20.55 -5.23
N VAL A 151 5.48 -20.14 -4.07
CA VAL A 151 4.66 -19.56 -2.99
C VAL A 151 4.04 -18.24 -3.42
N LYS A 152 4.82 -17.39 -4.08
CA LYS A 152 4.33 -16.11 -4.59
C LYS A 152 3.18 -16.30 -5.57
N GLN A 153 3.36 -17.15 -6.59
CA GLN A 153 2.33 -17.42 -7.59
C GLN A 153 1.08 -18.07 -6.98
N ALA A 154 1.24 -18.95 -6.00
CA ALA A 154 0.12 -19.55 -5.27
C ALA A 154 -0.65 -18.49 -4.45
N SER A 155 0.07 -17.60 -3.78
CA SER A 155 -0.52 -16.48 -3.04
C SER A 155 -1.26 -15.51 -3.97
N ASP A 156 -0.64 -15.16 -5.11
CA ASP A 156 -1.23 -14.28 -6.12
C ASP A 156 -2.50 -14.93 -6.73
N ALA A 157 -2.47 -16.23 -7.05
CA ALA A 157 -3.63 -16.97 -7.56
C ALA A 157 -4.76 -17.05 -6.53
N TRP A 158 -4.43 -17.30 -5.25
CA TRP A 158 -5.39 -17.31 -4.15
C TRP A 158 -6.09 -15.96 -4.00
N LYS A 159 -5.31 -14.87 -3.90
CA LYS A 159 -5.85 -13.52 -3.78
C LYS A 159 -6.73 -13.17 -4.97
N THR A 160 -6.24 -13.37 -6.19
CA THR A 160 -6.99 -13.09 -7.42
C THR A 160 -8.30 -13.86 -7.48
N ALA A 161 -8.30 -15.14 -7.12
CA ALA A 161 -9.52 -15.97 -7.14
C ALA A 161 -10.59 -15.44 -6.16
N ASN A 162 -10.19 -14.93 -4.99
CA ASN A 162 -11.11 -14.33 -4.03
C ASN A 162 -11.56 -12.93 -4.46
N ASP A 163 -10.66 -12.08 -4.93
CA ASP A 163 -10.95 -10.72 -5.39
C ASP A 163 -11.89 -10.71 -6.62
N GLU A 164 -11.81 -11.75 -7.47
CA GLU A 164 -12.67 -11.96 -8.63
C GLU A 164 -13.93 -12.81 -8.31
N LEU A 165 -14.12 -13.26 -7.07
CA LEU A 165 -15.20 -14.15 -6.66
C LEU A 165 -15.30 -15.42 -7.52
N LEU A 166 -14.16 -15.97 -7.98
CA LEU A 166 -14.18 -17.18 -8.81
C LEU A 166 -14.71 -18.37 -8.02
N ASP A 167 -15.60 -19.16 -8.66
CA ASP A 167 -15.98 -20.45 -8.12
C ASP A 167 -14.83 -21.46 -8.31
N PHE A 168 -14.35 -22.04 -7.22
CA PHE A 168 -13.23 -22.98 -7.26
C PHE A 168 -13.53 -24.28 -8.02
N ASN A 169 -14.79 -24.66 -8.12
CA ASN A 169 -15.20 -25.80 -8.96
C ASN A 169 -15.07 -25.45 -10.45
N THR A 170 -15.44 -24.23 -10.83
CA THR A 170 -15.25 -23.74 -12.20
C THR A 170 -13.76 -23.64 -12.54
N VAL A 171 -12.91 -23.18 -11.61
CA VAL A 171 -11.46 -23.21 -11.79
C VAL A 171 -10.94 -24.64 -11.94
N ALA A 172 -11.44 -25.58 -11.12
CA ALA A 172 -11.04 -26.99 -11.19
C ALA A 172 -11.50 -27.69 -12.49
N ALA A 173 -12.57 -27.23 -13.11
CA ALA A 173 -13.02 -27.75 -14.41
C ALA A 173 -12.05 -27.37 -15.55
N GLU A 174 -11.34 -26.24 -15.47
CA GLU A 174 -10.31 -25.83 -16.44
C GLU A 174 -8.91 -26.31 -16.04
N ASP A 175 -8.56 -26.27 -14.75
CA ASP A 175 -7.30 -26.76 -14.17
C ASP A 175 -7.58 -27.37 -12.80
N GLN A 176 -7.66 -28.72 -12.77
CA GLN A 176 -7.97 -29.49 -11.55
C GLN A 176 -6.94 -29.25 -10.44
N ASP A 177 -5.66 -29.08 -10.80
CA ASP A 177 -4.60 -28.88 -9.82
C ASP A 177 -4.76 -27.52 -9.13
N ILE A 178 -5.01 -26.46 -9.89
CA ILE A 178 -5.20 -25.09 -9.35
C ILE A 178 -6.47 -25.03 -8.52
N GLY A 179 -7.62 -25.53 -8.99
CA GLY A 179 -8.85 -25.57 -8.19
C GLY A 179 -8.68 -26.37 -6.89
N GLY A 180 -7.97 -27.50 -6.95
CA GLY A 180 -7.60 -28.29 -5.78
C GLY A 180 -6.66 -27.54 -4.82
N LEU A 181 -5.72 -26.74 -5.34
CA LEU A 181 -4.84 -25.90 -4.52
C LEU A 181 -5.65 -24.84 -3.76
N LEU A 182 -6.52 -24.10 -4.46
CA LEU A 182 -7.37 -23.07 -3.84
C LEU A 182 -8.23 -23.64 -2.71
N THR A 183 -8.80 -24.83 -2.93
CA THR A 183 -9.58 -25.54 -1.91
C THR A 183 -8.72 -25.92 -0.71
N ARG A 184 -7.50 -26.47 -0.91
CA ARG A 184 -6.59 -26.82 0.19
C ARG A 184 -6.13 -25.60 0.97
N ILE A 185 -5.91 -24.45 0.32
CA ILE A 185 -5.55 -23.20 1.00
C ILE A 185 -6.70 -22.75 1.89
N ARG A 186 -7.93 -22.67 1.38
CA ARG A 186 -9.13 -22.29 2.15
C ARG A 186 -9.32 -23.19 3.37
N ASP A 187 -9.33 -24.49 3.14
CA ASP A 187 -9.58 -25.47 4.20
C ASP A 187 -8.46 -25.50 5.24
N GLY A 188 -7.21 -25.27 4.78
CA GLY A 188 -6.06 -25.13 5.66
C GLY A 188 -6.14 -23.89 6.54
N LEU A 189 -6.48 -22.72 5.98
CA LEU A 189 -6.64 -21.48 6.74
C LEU A 189 -7.74 -21.63 7.80
N ARG A 190 -8.90 -22.19 7.43
CA ARG A 190 -10.01 -22.43 8.37
C ARG A 190 -9.64 -23.41 9.48
N ALA A 191 -8.96 -24.50 9.15
CA ALA A 191 -8.54 -25.49 10.13
C ALA A 191 -7.50 -24.95 11.14
N ASP A 192 -6.64 -24.05 10.68
CA ASP A 192 -5.61 -23.42 11.50
C ASP A 192 -6.08 -22.09 12.16
N GLN A 193 -7.37 -21.73 12.00
CA GLN A 193 -8.00 -20.48 12.50
C GLN A 193 -7.32 -19.19 11.99
N TYR A 194 -6.95 -19.18 10.71
CA TYR A 194 -6.46 -18.01 10.02
C TYR A 194 -7.46 -17.51 8.97
N ILE A 195 -7.43 -16.21 8.72
CA ILE A 195 -8.15 -15.58 7.63
C ILE A 195 -7.27 -14.48 7.02
N ASP A 196 -7.21 -14.40 5.68
CA ASP A 196 -6.56 -13.29 5.01
C ASP A 196 -7.59 -12.25 4.52
N PHE A 197 -7.10 -11.10 4.10
CA PHE A 197 -7.96 -9.98 3.72
C PHE A 197 -8.92 -10.31 2.56
N SER A 198 -8.47 -11.04 1.54
CA SER A 198 -9.32 -11.39 0.40
C SER A 198 -10.42 -12.39 0.78
N LEU A 199 -10.08 -13.43 1.55
CA LEU A 199 -11.05 -14.41 2.05
C LEU A 199 -12.08 -13.75 2.99
N MET A 200 -11.65 -12.80 3.80
CA MET A 200 -12.52 -12.07 4.73
C MET A 200 -13.66 -11.36 4.02
N ILE A 201 -13.38 -10.64 2.95
CA ILE A 201 -14.42 -9.95 2.15
C ILE A 201 -15.32 -10.99 1.47
N ARG A 202 -14.72 -12.02 0.87
CA ARG A 202 -15.46 -13.10 0.21
C ARG A 202 -16.39 -13.82 1.16
N ASP A 203 -15.95 -14.17 2.37
CA ASP A 203 -16.77 -14.86 3.37
C ASP A 203 -18.00 -14.02 3.76
N VAL A 204 -17.85 -12.69 3.90
CA VAL A 204 -19.00 -11.79 4.13
C VAL A 204 -19.92 -11.74 2.92
N VAL A 205 -19.40 -11.64 1.71
CA VAL A 205 -20.22 -11.67 0.47
C VAL A 205 -21.01 -12.98 0.36
N GLU A 206 -20.37 -14.11 0.61
CA GLU A 206 -21.01 -15.43 0.57
C GLU A 206 -22.05 -15.59 1.69
N ALA A 207 -21.77 -15.08 2.91
CA ALA A 207 -22.73 -15.08 4.02
C ALA A 207 -23.99 -14.26 3.70
N ILE A 208 -23.82 -13.09 3.09
CA ILE A 208 -24.95 -12.23 2.69
C ILE A 208 -25.78 -12.91 1.58
N ARG A 209 -25.12 -13.47 0.54
CA ARG A 209 -25.78 -14.16 -0.58
C ARG A 209 -26.57 -15.37 -0.14
N SER A 210 -26.05 -16.13 0.80
CA SER A 210 -26.69 -17.33 1.34
C SER A 210 -27.68 -17.04 2.46
N ASN A 211 -27.80 -15.78 2.88
CA ASN A 211 -28.57 -15.38 4.06
C ASN A 211 -28.18 -16.19 5.30
N ALA A 212 -26.87 -16.31 5.54
CA ALA A 212 -26.33 -17.11 6.64
C ALA A 212 -26.84 -16.61 8.01
N ALA A 213 -26.97 -17.55 8.94
CA ALA A 213 -27.41 -17.24 10.31
C ALA A 213 -26.48 -16.20 10.93
N GLY A 214 -27.06 -15.17 11.56
CA GLY A 214 -26.33 -14.10 12.24
C GLY A 214 -25.81 -12.98 11.32
N VAL A 215 -25.89 -13.08 9.99
CA VAL A 215 -25.39 -12.05 9.08
C VAL A 215 -26.06 -10.69 9.29
N GLU A 216 -27.35 -10.68 9.57
CA GLU A 216 -28.09 -9.44 9.86
C GLU A 216 -27.63 -8.79 11.18
N ASN A 217 -27.19 -9.59 12.16
CA ASN A 217 -26.61 -9.05 13.39
C ASN A 217 -25.28 -8.33 13.12
N GLY A 218 -24.44 -8.90 12.24
CA GLY A 218 -23.15 -8.31 11.86
C GLY A 218 -23.31 -7.03 11.05
N ILE A 219 -24.25 -6.97 10.10
CA ILE A 219 -24.50 -5.78 9.29
C ILE A 219 -25.20 -4.68 10.12
N GLY A 220 -26.11 -5.07 11.00
CA GLY A 220 -26.92 -4.14 11.81
C GLY A 220 -27.94 -3.34 10.98
N ASN A 221 -28.35 -2.21 11.52
CA ASN A 221 -29.33 -1.32 10.89
C ASN A 221 -28.67 -0.32 9.93
N LEU A 222 -28.06 -0.81 8.84
CA LEU A 222 -27.39 0.02 7.85
C LEU A 222 -28.41 0.93 7.12
N ARG A 223 -28.20 2.24 7.15
CA ARG A 223 -29.03 3.25 6.48
C ARG A 223 -28.30 3.99 5.38
N HIS A 224 -27.07 4.42 5.65
CA HIS A 224 -26.29 5.25 4.74
C HIS A 224 -24.94 4.59 4.48
N LEU A 225 -24.72 4.18 3.24
CA LEU A 225 -23.45 3.61 2.78
C LEU A 225 -22.68 4.64 1.96
N MET A 226 -21.43 4.88 2.33
CA MET A 226 -20.55 5.81 1.63
C MET A 226 -19.23 5.12 1.27
N VAL A 227 -18.67 5.46 0.11
CA VAL A 227 -17.42 4.85 -0.38
C VAL A 227 -16.52 5.95 -0.96
N ASP A 228 -15.34 6.12 -0.36
CA ASP A 228 -14.26 6.96 -0.89
C ASP A 228 -13.37 6.17 -1.85
N GLU A 229 -12.70 6.85 -2.78
CA GLU A 229 -11.80 6.26 -3.79
C GLU A 229 -12.45 5.09 -4.58
N TYR A 230 -13.72 5.25 -4.96
CA TYR A 230 -14.53 4.18 -5.57
C TYR A 230 -13.94 3.61 -6.87
N GLN A 231 -13.05 4.34 -7.56
CA GLN A 231 -12.36 3.87 -8.76
C GLN A 231 -11.34 2.74 -8.49
N ASP A 232 -10.97 2.51 -7.21
CA ASP A 232 -9.98 1.50 -6.84
C ASP A 232 -10.60 0.20 -6.29
N VAL A 233 -11.93 0.12 -6.29
CA VAL A 233 -12.68 -1.05 -5.80
C VAL A 233 -12.52 -2.24 -6.74
N ASN A 234 -12.21 -3.43 -6.19
CA ASN A 234 -12.17 -4.68 -6.93
C ASN A 234 -13.56 -5.35 -7.02
N PRO A 235 -13.77 -6.38 -7.84
CA PRO A 235 -15.09 -7.02 -8.02
C PRO A 235 -15.70 -7.59 -6.74
N CYS A 236 -14.91 -8.17 -5.83
CA CYS A 236 -15.41 -8.69 -4.56
C CYS A 236 -15.90 -7.57 -3.65
N GLN A 237 -15.16 -6.47 -3.58
CA GLN A 237 -15.53 -5.27 -2.84
C GLN A 237 -16.79 -4.61 -3.44
N GLU A 238 -16.88 -4.52 -4.75
CA GLU A 238 -18.05 -3.97 -5.43
C GLU A 238 -19.30 -4.81 -5.16
N GLU A 239 -19.17 -6.12 -5.20
CA GLU A 239 -20.28 -7.01 -4.87
C GLU A 239 -20.72 -6.85 -3.40
N LEU A 240 -19.76 -6.69 -2.47
CA LEU A 240 -20.08 -6.37 -1.08
C LEU A 240 -20.87 -5.05 -0.98
N ILE A 241 -20.38 -3.99 -1.64
CA ILE A 241 -21.05 -2.67 -1.66
C ILE A 241 -22.46 -2.80 -2.20
N ARG A 242 -22.66 -3.53 -3.31
CA ARG A 242 -23.95 -3.77 -3.93
C ARG A 242 -24.92 -4.51 -2.98
N LEU A 243 -24.45 -5.54 -2.29
CA LEU A 243 -25.25 -6.33 -1.34
C LEU A 243 -25.60 -5.51 -0.09
N LEU A 244 -24.69 -4.70 0.43
CA LEU A 244 -24.95 -3.79 1.53
C LEU A 244 -25.94 -2.69 1.12
N HIS A 245 -25.81 -2.15 -0.11
CA HIS A 245 -26.73 -1.11 -0.59
C HIS A 245 -28.16 -1.64 -0.75
N GLN A 246 -28.39 -2.90 -1.04
CA GLN A 246 -29.74 -3.48 -1.05
C GLN A 246 -30.43 -3.36 0.32
N ARG A 247 -29.67 -3.22 1.40
CA ARG A 247 -30.13 -3.04 2.79
C ARG A 247 -30.09 -1.60 3.25
N SER A 248 -29.39 -0.72 2.54
CA SER A 248 -29.28 0.69 2.88
C SER A 248 -30.36 1.55 2.22
N GLN A 249 -30.58 2.73 2.77
CA GLN A 249 -31.46 3.75 2.18
C GLN A 249 -30.74 4.53 1.08
N THR A 250 -29.45 4.86 1.29
CA THR A 250 -28.66 5.62 0.33
C THR A 250 -27.28 5.02 0.11
N LEU A 251 -26.77 5.18 -1.11
CA LEU A 251 -25.40 4.93 -1.50
C LEU A 251 -24.78 6.23 -2.04
N PHE A 252 -23.69 6.67 -1.43
CA PHE A 252 -22.89 7.80 -1.90
C PHE A 252 -21.48 7.32 -2.24
N VAL A 253 -21.09 7.43 -3.49
CA VAL A 253 -19.73 7.09 -3.91
C VAL A 253 -18.99 8.32 -4.41
N VAL A 254 -17.71 8.44 -4.06
CA VAL A 254 -16.86 9.51 -4.54
C VAL A 254 -15.56 8.92 -5.09
N GLY A 255 -15.09 9.46 -6.24
CA GLY A 255 -13.89 8.97 -6.87
C GLY A 255 -13.40 9.82 -8.03
N ASP A 256 -12.23 9.45 -8.52
CA ASP A 256 -11.56 10.06 -9.68
C ASP A 256 -11.06 8.94 -10.61
N ASP A 257 -11.77 8.69 -11.70
CA ASP A 257 -11.41 7.66 -12.68
C ASP A 257 -10.04 7.87 -13.32
N ASP A 258 -9.57 9.13 -13.43
CA ASP A 258 -8.22 9.45 -13.91
C ASP A 258 -7.11 9.07 -12.90
N GLN A 259 -7.44 8.77 -11.64
CA GLN A 259 -6.51 8.30 -10.62
C GLN A 259 -6.64 6.80 -10.29
N SER A 260 -7.30 6.01 -11.13
CA SER A 260 -7.36 4.55 -10.98
C SER A 260 -6.04 3.92 -11.44
N ILE A 261 -5.17 3.57 -10.49
CA ILE A 261 -3.81 3.09 -10.74
C ILE A 261 -3.50 1.73 -10.09
N TYR A 262 -4.53 0.99 -9.66
CA TYR A 262 -4.40 -0.31 -9.00
C TYR A 262 -5.02 -1.47 -9.80
N ALA A 263 -5.18 -1.32 -11.13
CA ALA A 263 -5.69 -2.40 -12.00
C ALA A 263 -4.79 -3.65 -11.92
N TRP A 264 -3.48 -3.49 -11.77
CA TRP A 264 -2.55 -4.60 -11.56
C TRP A 264 -2.80 -5.40 -10.25
N ARG A 265 -3.54 -4.82 -9.29
CA ARG A 265 -4.03 -5.49 -8.05
C ARG A 265 -5.50 -5.89 -8.13
N GLY A 266 -6.15 -5.78 -9.30
CA GLY A 266 -7.53 -6.16 -9.51
C GLY A 266 -8.56 -5.05 -9.36
N ALA A 267 -8.18 -3.79 -9.11
CA ALA A 267 -9.10 -2.66 -9.15
C ALA A 267 -9.78 -2.57 -10.51
N ASP A 268 -11.05 -2.19 -10.50
CA ASP A 268 -11.87 -2.13 -11.70
C ASP A 268 -12.47 -0.74 -11.90
N VAL A 269 -11.79 0.07 -12.73
CA VAL A 269 -12.27 1.43 -13.07
C VAL A 269 -13.65 1.42 -13.74
N SER A 270 -14.07 0.29 -14.33
CA SER A 270 -15.40 0.19 -14.93
C SER A 270 -16.53 0.34 -13.90
N ASN A 271 -16.24 0.15 -12.61
CA ASN A 271 -17.20 0.38 -11.53
C ASN A 271 -17.67 1.84 -11.49
N ILE A 272 -16.75 2.80 -11.53
CA ILE A 272 -17.09 4.23 -11.56
C ILE A 272 -17.58 4.67 -12.94
N LEU A 273 -16.93 4.22 -14.02
CA LEU A 273 -17.34 4.55 -15.40
C LEU A 273 -18.73 4.02 -15.74
N GLY A 274 -19.12 2.89 -15.16
CA GLY A 274 -20.40 2.22 -15.38
C GLY A 274 -21.48 2.54 -14.34
N PHE A 275 -21.22 3.38 -13.35
CA PHE A 275 -22.12 3.62 -12.22
C PHE A 275 -23.53 4.04 -12.65
N GLN A 276 -23.65 5.01 -13.56
CA GLN A 276 -24.95 5.51 -14.07
C GLN A 276 -25.74 4.45 -14.85
N ARG A 277 -25.05 3.50 -15.49
CA ARG A 277 -25.70 2.38 -16.17
C ARG A 277 -26.21 1.33 -15.20
N ARG A 278 -25.49 1.15 -14.08
CA ARG A 278 -25.87 0.20 -13.01
C ARG A 278 -27.00 0.75 -12.15
N TYR A 279 -26.96 2.03 -11.83
CA TYR A 279 -27.94 2.73 -11.01
C TYR A 279 -28.65 3.81 -11.85
N THR A 280 -29.66 3.35 -12.63
CA THR A 280 -30.43 4.25 -13.50
C THR A 280 -31.22 5.26 -12.67
N GLY A 281 -31.02 6.55 -12.97
CA GLY A 281 -31.65 7.63 -12.19
C GLY A 281 -30.84 8.12 -11.01
N CYS A 282 -29.59 7.65 -10.83
CA CYS A 282 -28.70 8.18 -9.81
C CYS A 282 -28.41 9.69 -10.04
N SER A 283 -28.20 10.40 -8.96
CA SER A 283 -27.74 11.79 -9.02
C SER A 283 -26.23 11.83 -9.27
N VAL A 284 -25.78 12.78 -10.09
CA VAL A 284 -24.35 12.93 -10.44
C VAL A 284 -23.89 14.35 -10.17
N HIS A 285 -22.86 14.48 -9.36
CA HIS A 285 -22.18 15.74 -9.08
C HIS A 285 -20.74 15.67 -9.58
N THR A 286 -20.25 16.78 -10.14
CA THR A 286 -18.86 16.89 -10.57
C THR A 286 -18.16 17.99 -9.77
N LEU A 287 -17.12 17.61 -9.02
CA LEU A 287 -16.25 18.55 -8.31
C LEU A 287 -15.10 18.94 -9.23
N SER A 288 -15.26 20.05 -9.93
CA SER A 288 -14.29 20.53 -10.92
C SER A 288 -13.27 21.51 -10.36
N GLN A 289 -13.50 22.08 -9.17
CA GLN A 289 -12.58 23.07 -8.60
C GLN A 289 -11.39 22.41 -7.92
N ASN A 290 -10.18 22.66 -8.44
CA ASN A 290 -8.92 22.14 -7.88
C ASN A 290 -8.32 23.14 -6.91
N PHE A 291 -8.20 22.77 -5.63
CA PHE A 291 -7.63 23.58 -4.56
C PHE A 291 -6.12 23.35 -4.35
N ARG A 292 -5.57 22.31 -4.97
CA ARG A 292 -4.18 21.90 -4.80
C ARG A 292 -3.25 22.62 -5.76
N SER A 293 -3.48 22.43 -7.06
CA SER A 293 -2.50 22.74 -8.10
C SER A 293 -2.75 24.10 -8.75
N THR A 294 -1.68 24.71 -9.25
CA THR A 294 -1.76 25.93 -10.06
C THR A 294 -2.35 25.66 -11.43
N GLU A 295 -2.85 26.70 -12.07
CA GLU A 295 -3.56 26.63 -13.36
C GLU A 295 -2.76 25.91 -14.47
N PRO A 296 -1.45 26.17 -14.69
CA PRO A 296 -0.69 25.47 -15.73
C PRO A 296 -0.63 23.94 -15.50
N ILE A 297 -0.52 23.51 -14.24
CA ILE A 297 -0.48 22.08 -13.87
C ILE A 297 -1.85 21.45 -14.14
N VAL A 298 -2.93 22.11 -13.71
CA VAL A 298 -4.31 21.63 -13.90
C VAL A 298 -4.63 21.49 -15.38
N GLN A 299 -4.37 22.54 -16.18
CA GLN A 299 -4.65 22.53 -17.61
C GLN A 299 -3.83 21.48 -18.37
N ALA A 300 -2.52 21.40 -18.10
CA ALA A 300 -1.65 20.43 -18.76
C ALA A 300 -2.03 18.98 -18.41
N SER A 301 -2.33 18.70 -17.14
CA SER A 301 -2.73 17.36 -16.69
C SER A 301 -4.08 16.94 -17.28
N ASP A 302 -5.07 17.83 -17.31
CA ASP A 302 -6.38 17.52 -17.91
C ASP A 302 -6.30 17.36 -19.42
N ALA A 303 -5.58 18.24 -20.12
CA ALA A 303 -5.36 18.13 -21.57
C ALA A 303 -4.64 16.81 -21.92
N PHE A 304 -3.63 16.42 -21.15
CA PHE A 304 -2.94 15.14 -21.31
C PHE A 304 -3.90 13.96 -21.13
N ALA A 305 -4.65 13.91 -20.02
CA ALA A 305 -5.61 12.84 -19.77
C ALA A 305 -6.71 12.80 -20.84
N ALA A 306 -7.23 13.95 -21.27
CA ALA A 306 -8.25 14.04 -22.30
C ALA A 306 -7.75 13.52 -23.66
N ALA A 307 -6.53 13.90 -24.05
CA ALA A 307 -5.94 13.48 -25.32
C ALA A 307 -5.61 11.97 -25.34
N MET A 308 -5.15 11.42 -24.22
CA MET A 308 -4.61 10.07 -24.17
C MET A 308 -5.64 9.01 -23.78
N LEU A 309 -6.58 9.31 -22.88
CA LEU A 309 -7.62 8.38 -22.43
C LEU A 309 -8.90 8.45 -23.30
N GLY A 310 -9.19 9.62 -23.88
CA GLY A 310 -10.35 9.79 -24.75
C GLY A 310 -11.66 9.28 -24.10
N PRO A 311 -12.33 8.26 -24.69
CA PRO A 311 -13.58 7.71 -24.16
C PRO A 311 -13.41 6.84 -22.90
N SER A 312 -12.18 6.52 -22.50
CA SER A 312 -11.87 5.72 -21.31
C SER A 312 -11.91 6.54 -20.01
N ARG A 313 -12.37 7.80 -20.05
CA ARG A 313 -12.51 8.69 -18.90
C ARG A 313 -13.85 9.44 -18.90
N ILE A 314 -14.21 9.98 -17.72
CA ILE A 314 -15.33 10.91 -17.57
C ILE A 314 -14.78 12.33 -17.55
N PRO A 315 -15.18 13.24 -18.47
CA PRO A 315 -14.74 14.63 -18.47
C PRO A 315 -15.18 15.35 -17.18
N LYS A 316 -14.23 16.04 -16.50
CA LYS A 316 -14.47 16.75 -15.25
C LYS A 316 -14.25 18.26 -15.37
N ASN A 317 -13.57 18.70 -16.46
CA ASN A 317 -13.26 20.11 -16.76
C ASN A 317 -12.68 20.85 -15.53
N PRO A 318 -11.55 20.40 -14.98
CA PRO A 318 -11.00 20.96 -13.76
C PRO A 318 -10.53 22.41 -13.96
N ALA A 319 -10.73 23.25 -12.94
CA ALA A 319 -10.26 24.63 -12.90
C ALA A 319 -9.51 24.89 -11.60
N ALA A 320 -8.36 25.55 -11.69
CA ALA A 320 -7.62 25.94 -10.50
C ALA A 320 -8.40 26.98 -9.67
N PHE A 321 -8.39 26.79 -8.34
CA PHE A 321 -9.09 27.70 -7.42
C PHE A 321 -8.41 29.08 -7.33
N ALA A 322 -7.08 29.10 -7.34
CA ALA A 322 -6.31 30.32 -7.22
C ALA A 322 -5.04 30.27 -8.06
N ASN A 323 -4.70 31.40 -8.67
CA ASN A 323 -3.41 31.56 -9.32
C ASN A 323 -2.36 31.91 -8.26
N ARG A 324 -1.60 30.91 -7.83
CA ARG A 324 -0.57 31.03 -6.78
C ARG A 324 0.79 31.29 -7.41
N THR A 325 1.52 32.25 -6.86
CA THR A 325 2.89 32.58 -7.29
C THR A 325 3.82 32.55 -6.09
N PRO A 326 5.11 32.20 -6.24
CA PRO A 326 5.76 31.73 -7.47
C PRO A 326 5.32 30.32 -7.90
N GLN A 327 5.42 30.02 -9.20
CA GLN A 327 5.09 28.72 -9.79
C GLN A 327 5.99 28.47 -11.00
N ASP A 328 6.23 27.20 -11.33
CA ASP A 328 6.98 26.81 -12.54
C ASP A 328 6.50 25.43 -13.04
N PHE A 329 6.39 25.31 -14.36
CA PHE A 329 6.05 24.06 -15.02
C PHE A 329 6.96 23.88 -16.24
N ARG A 330 7.75 22.78 -16.26
CA ARG A 330 8.68 22.49 -17.35
C ARG A 330 8.65 21.02 -17.75
N VAL A 331 8.83 20.79 -19.04
CA VAL A 331 9.10 19.47 -19.62
C VAL A 331 10.48 19.53 -20.27
N MET A 332 11.37 18.62 -19.91
CA MET A 332 12.79 18.69 -20.29
C MET A 332 13.32 17.34 -20.71
N TRP A 333 14.33 17.37 -21.59
CA TRP A 333 15.02 16.20 -22.06
C TRP A 333 16.54 16.38 -21.93
N PHE A 334 17.21 15.37 -21.39
CA PHE A 334 18.63 15.42 -21.11
C PHE A 334 19.43 14.43 -21.97
N PRO A 335 20.74 14.69 -22.21
CA PRO A 335 21.57 13.78 -23.00
C PRO A 335 21.80 12.44 -22.33
N ASP A 336 21.79 12.40 -21.00
CA ASP A 336 21.94 11.19 -20.19
C ASP A 336 21.32 11.38 -18.80
N ARG A 337 21.22 10.29 -18.03
CA ARG A 337 20.62 10.28 -16.71
C ARG A 337 21.44 11.05 -15.67
N ALA A 338 22.75 11.08 -15.77
CA ALA A 338 23.59 11.83 -14.83
C ALA A 338 23.32 13.33 -14.97
N ALA A 339 23.17 13.83 -16.22
CA ALA A 339 22.78 15.21 -16.50
C ALA A 339 21.35 15.50 -15.99
N GLU A 340 20.40 14.59 -16.17
CA GLU A 340 19.04 14.70 -15.60
C GLU A 340 19.09 14.82 -14.08
N ALA A 341 19.76 13.89 -13.41
CA ALA A 341 19.86 13.84 -11.96
C ALA A 341 20.59 15.06 -11.38
N GLY A 342 21.67 15.49 -12.02
CA GLY A 342 22.40 16.71 -11.64
C GLY A 342 21.50 17.94 -11.71
N TRP A 343 20.76 18.12 -12.80
CA TRP A 343 19.84 19.25 -12.95
C TRP A 343 18.73 19.23 -11.89
N VAL A 344 18.17 18.04 -11.59
CA VAL A 344 17.13 17.88 -10.56
C VAL A 344 17.66 18.31 -9.19
N ALA A 345 18.85 17.83 -8.80
CA ALA A 345 19.46 18.16 -7.52
C ALA A 345 19.82 19.67 -7.42
N ASP A 346 20.40 20.26 -8.49
CA ASP A 346 20.65 21.70 -8.58
C ASP A 346 19.36 22.51 -8.46
N ARG A 347 18.28 22.08 -9.15
CA ARG A 347 17.00 22.78 -9.09
C ARG A 347 16.37 22.74 -7.70
N ILE A 348 16.47 21.62 -6.98
CA ILE A 348 16.04 21.51 -5.58
C ILE A 348 16.81 22.49 -4.73
N ARG A 349 18.17 22.51 -4.84
CA ARG A 349 19.02 23.46 -4.11
C ARG A 349 18.61 24.91 -4.37
N ASP A 350 18.34 25.28 -5.61
CA ASP A 350 17.98 26.64 -6.00
C ASP A 350 16.60 27.07 -5.49
N LEU A 351 15.70 26.11 -5.26
CA LEU A 351 14.35 26.35 -4.75
C LEU A 351 14.28 26.33 -3.21
N LEU A 352 15.24 25.70 -2.53
CA LEU A 352 15.27 25.68 -1.06
C LEU A 352 15.26 27.12 -0.50
N GLY A 353 14.41 27.36 0.50
CA GLY A 353 14.22 28.68 1.09
C GLY A 353 13.36 29.65 0.28
N THR A 354 12.95 29.31 -0.94
CA THR A 354 12.01 30.14 -1.72
C THR A 354 10.71 30.33 -0.96
N ALA A 355 10.21 31.56 -0.93
CA ALA A 355 8.97 31.89 -0.22
C ALA A 355 7.78 31.10 -0.77
N TYR A 356 7.10 30.43 0.12
CA TYR A 356 5.93 29.59 -0.15
C TYR A 356 4.80 29.95 0.82
N ASP A 357 3.63 30.26 0.27
CA ASP A 357 2.41 30.50 1.07
C ASP A 357 1.72 29.15 1.33
N ASP A 358 1.83 28.69 2.55
CA ASP A 358 1.21 27.47 3.05
C ASP A 358 -0.07 27.83 3.82
N ASN A 359 -1.20 27.90 3.08
CA ASN A 359 -2.51 28.23 3.63
C ASN A 359 -2.56 29.56 4.44
N GLY A 360 -1.91 30.60 3.94
CA GLY A 360 -1.86 31.92 4.54
C GLY A 360 -0.66 32.15 5.47
N VAL A 361 0.21 31.13 5.65
CA VAL A 361 1.49 31.26 6.38
C VAL A 361 2.63 31.22 5.38
N VAL A 362 3.33 32.32 5.22
CA VAL A 362 4.50 32.39 4.32
C VAL A 362 5.73 31.81 5.02
N ARG A 363 6.31 30.77 4.42
CA ARG A 363 7.55 30.12 4.88
C ARG A 363 8.49 29.84 3.72
N GLY A 364 9.74 29.50 4.00
CA GLY A 364 10.66 28.98 2.99
C GLY A 364 10.35 27.51 2.65
N LEU A 365 10.61 27.11 1.40
CA LEU A 365 10.58 25.70 1.02
C LEU A 365 11.69 24.94 1.77
N THR A 366 11.34 23.79 2.34
CA THR A 366 12.22 22.87 3.06
C THR A 366 12.40 21.58 2.25
N PRO A 367 13.38 20.70 2.55
CA PRO A 367 13.55 19.43 1.83
C PRO A 367 12.28 18.57 1.78
N ALA A 368 11.43 18.60 2.81
CA ALA A 368 10.16 17.86 2.84
C ALA A 368 9.13 18.32 1.80
N ASP A 369 9.29 19.50 1.22
CA ASP A 369 8.39 20.06 0.22
C ASP A 369 8.66 19.52 -1.20
N PHE A 370 9.66 18.66 -1.36
CA PHE A 370 10.08 18.12 -2.65
C PHE A 370 9.87 16.62 -2.75
N ALA A 371 9.32 16.19 -3.89
CA ALA A 371 9.21 14.77 -4.23
C ALA A 371 9.82 14.48 -5.61
N ILE A 372 10.65 13.44 -5.68
CA ILE A 372 11.15 12.84 -6.94
C ILE A 372 10.37 11.56 -7.16
N LEU A 373 9.52 11.56 -8.18
CA LEU A 373 8.60 10.46 -8.48
C LEU A 373 9.03 9.73 -9.75
N MET A 374 9.10 8.41 -9.66
CA MET A 374 9.43 7.53 -10.78
C MET A 374 8.47 6.35 -10.87
N ARG A 375 8.45 5.69 -12.03
CA ARG A 375 7.60 4.51 -12.25
C ARG A 375 8.03 3.32 -11.39
N SER A 376 9.33 3.14 -11.24
CA SER A 376 9.94 2.07 -10.45
C SER A 376 11.30 2.51 -9.95
N THR A 377 11.57 2.25 -8.69
CA THR A 377 12.85 2.52 -8.04
C THR A 377 13.79 1.30 -8.09
N ARG A 378 13.23 0.08 -8.16
CA ARG A 378 13.97 -1.20 -8.13
C ARG A 378 14.46 -1.69 -9.48
N GLN A 379 13.92 -1.15 -10.59
CA GLN A 379 14.33 -1.62 -11.91
C GLN A 379 15.81 -1.28 -12.11
N ALA A 380 16.64 -2.32 -12.23
CA ALA A 380 18.08 -2.17 -12.47
C ALA A 380 18.36 -1.76 -13.91
N GLU A 381 19.48 -1.10 -14.11
CA GLU A 381 20.11 -0.84 -15.41
C GLU A 381 20.91 -2.07 -15.90
N GLN A 382 21.64 -1.90 -17.00
CA GLN A 382 22.45 -2.98 -17.57
C GLN A 382 23.61 -3.41 -16.66
N ASP A 383 24.03 -2.52 -15.76
CA ASP A 383 25.10 -2.71 -14.76
C ASP A 383 24.58 -3.08 -13.36
N ASP A 384 23.32 -3.48 -13.27
CA ASP A 384 22.61 -3.79 -12.02
C ASP A 384 22.38 -2.58 -11.08
N THR A 385 22.66 -1.35 -11.53
CA THR A 385 22.46 -0.14 -10.73
C THR A 385 20.96 0.19 -10.63
N PRO A 386 20.40 0.42 -9.42
CA PRO A 386 19.01 0.83 -9.28
C PRO A 386 18.74 2.20 -9.92
N ARG A 387 17.57 2.36 -10.53
CA ARG A 387 17.25 3.58 -11.28
C ARG A 387 17.25 4.87 -10.47
N HIS A 388 16.96 4.79 -9.18
CA HIS A 388 17.01 5.94 -8.28
C HIS A 388 18.45 6.39 -7.96
N ALA A 389 19.46 5.53 -8.15
CA ALA A 389 20.82 5.75 -7.68
C ALA A 389 21.44 7.04 -8.22
N ALA A 390 21.23 7.38 -9.50
CA ALA A 390 21.75 8.62 -10.05
C ALA A 390 21.20 9.85 -9.31
N PHE A 391 19.91 9.86 -8.98
CA PHE A 391 19.25 10.98 -8.29
C PHE A 391 19.69 11.07 -6.83
N THR A 392 19.78 9.94 -6.11
CA THR A 392 20.24 9.93 -4.72
C THR A 392 21.71 10.34 -4.61
N THR A 393 22.59 9.87 -5.52
CA THR A 393 24.00 10.31 -5.57
C THR A 393 24.13 11.80 -5.87
N ALA A 394 23.29 12.36 -6.74
CA ALA A 394 23.31 13.80 -7.02
C ALA A 394 22.88 14.62 -5.79
N LEU A 395 21.86 14.18 -5.05
CA LEU A 395 21.44 14.79 -3.79
C LEU A 395 22.54 14.71 -2.71
N GLU A 396 23.16 13.53 -2.56
CA GLU A 396 24.30 13.32 -1.64
C GLU A 396 25.47 14.25 -1.95
N THR A 397 25.80 14.42 -3.24
CA THR A 397 26.89 15.29 -3.68
C THR A 397 26.66 16.75 -3.26
N LEU A 398 25.41 17.19 -3.22
CA LEU A 398 25.04 18.54 -2.79
C LEU A 398 24.72 18.64 -1.29
N GLY A 399 24.82 17.54 -0.54
CA GLY A 399 24.49 17.49 0.89
C GLY A 399 22.99 17.69 1.17
N ILE A 400 22.11 17.40 0.20
CA ILE A 400 20.66 17.52 0.36
C ILE A 400 20.12 16.23 0.96
N PRO A 401 19.49 16.27 2.15
CA PRO A 401 18.93 15.08 2.78
C PRO A 401 17.76 14.54 1.97
N PHE A 402 17.67 13.22 1.82
CA PHE A 402 16.56 12.55 1.15
C PHE A 402 16.09 11.30 1.92
N SER A 403 14.86 10.92 1.69
CA SER A 403 14.26 9.66 2.14
C SER A 403 13.89 8.83 0.91
N LEU A 404 14.46 7.64 0.81
CA LEU A 404 14.14 6.72 -0.26
C LEU A 404 12.97 5.81 0.18
N GLU A 405 11.78 6.12 -0.31
CA GLU A 405 10.58 5.28 -0.14
C GLU A 405 10.56 4.09 -1.12
N ALA A 406 11.68 3.82 -1.73
CA ALA A 406 11.89 2.63 -2.51
C ALA A 406 12.16 1.49 -1.55
N GLY A 407 11.39 0.43 -1.66
CA GLY A 407 11.80 -0.79 -1.02
C GLY A 407 13.15 -1.23 -1.57
N GLY A 408 14.21 -0.90 -0.88
CA GLY A 408 15.38 -1.73 -0.84
C GLY A 408 14.97 -3.10 -0.32
N GLY A 409 15.75 -4.14 -0.61
CA GLY A 409 15.58 -5.41 0.07
C GLY A 409 15.70 -5.20 1.58
N PRO A 410 15.11 -6.06 2.41
CA PRO A 410 15.19 -5.94 3.86
C PRO A 410 16.63 -5.94 4.39
N PHE A 411 17.62 -6.23 3.55
CA PHE A 411 19.05 -6.35 3.89
C PHE A 411 19.97 -5.43 3.08
N ASP A 412 19.44 -4.44 2.39
CA ASP A 412 20.27 -3.51 1.58
C ASP A 412 21.16 -2.62 2.46
N ARG A 413 20.77 -2.42 3.72
CA ARG A 413 21.61 -1.68 4.66
C ARG A 413 22.60 -2.59 5.38
N PRO A 414 23.84 -2.13 5.62
CA PRO A 414 24.83 -2.88 6.37
C PRO A 414 24.32 -3.40 7.72
N GLN A 415 23.54 -2.60 8.45
CA GLN A 415 23.02 -2.96 9.77
C GLN A 415 22.09 -4.18 9.73
N THR A 416 21.14 -4.20 8.81
CA THR A 416 20.21 -5.33 8.68
C THR A 416 20.87 -6.56 8.06
N SER A 417 21.82 -6.36 7.13
CA SER A 417 22.66 -7.45 6.61
C SER A 417 23.49 -8.13 7.71
N VAL A 418 24.08 -7.33 8.60
CA VAL A 418 24.86 -7.82 9.75
C VAL A 418 23.99 -8.56 10.76
N LEU A 419 22.77 -8.07 11.04
CA LEU A 419 21.82 -8.81 11.89
C LEU A 419 21.55 -10.20 11.29
N ARG A 420 21.25 -10.27 9.97
CA ARG A 420 21.05 -11.55 9.26
C ARG A 420 22.25 -12.49 9.36
N SER A 421 23.45 -12.01 9.01
CA SER A 421 24.66 -12.84 9.04
C SER A 421 25.03 -13.28 10.46
N THR A 422 24.71 -12.46 11.47
CA THR A 422 24.90 -12.85 12.88
C THR A 422 23.94 -13.97 13.31
N PHE A 423 22.68 -13.95 12.85
CA PHE A 423 21.75 -15.08 13.05
C PHE A 423 22.29 -16.38 12.44
N GLU A 424 22.92 -16.33 11.28
CA GLU A 424 23.48 -17.49 10.60
C GLU A 424 24.62 -18.18 11.39
N LEU A 425 25.37 -17.45 12.20
CA LEU A 425 26.39 -18.04 13.08
C LEU A 425 25.82 -19.08 14.04
N LEU A 426 24.55 -18.96 14.40
CA LEU A 426 23.85 -19.90 15.30
C LEU A 426 23.34 -21.16 14.61
N ARG A 427 23.55 -21.33 13.28
CA ARG A 427 23.15 -22.54 12.55
C ARG A 427 23.95 -23.76 13.00
N ASN A 428 25.22 -23.57 13.32
CA ASN A 428 26.16 -24.64 13.63
C ASN A 428 26.53 -24.67 15.11
N THR A 429 26.82 -25.87 15.63
CA THR A 429 27.34 -26.09 16.97
C THR A 429 28.51 -27.07 16.93
N PRO A 430 29.58 -26.91 17.72
CA PRO A 430 29.82 -25.81 18.63
C PRO A 430 30.08 -24.47 17.91
N LEU A 431 29.78 -23.37 18.59
CA LEU A 431 30.06 -22.03 18.09
C LEU A 431 31.58 -21.81 18.08
N ASP A 432 32.16 -21.53 16.91
CA ASP A 432 33.60 -21.26 16.77
C ASP A 432 33.89 -19.78 17.08
N ARG A 433 34.66 -19.56 18.17
CA ARG A 433 35.04 -18.24 18.61
C ARG A 433 35.86 -17.48 17.56
N THR A 434 36.69 -18.16 16.78
CA THR A 434 37.51 -17.54 15.73
C THR A 434 36.64 -16.98 14.62
N THR A 435 35.65 -17.76 14.17
CA THR A 435 34.64 -17.34 13.19
C THR A 435 33.84 -16.13 13.69
N VAL A 436 33.39 -16.14 14.96
CA VAL A 436 32.70 -15.00 15.55
C VAL A 436 33.59 -13.76 15.61
N GLN A 437 34.89 -13.91 15.95
CA GLN A 437 35.82 -12.78 15.98
C GLN A 437 36.08 -12.21 14.58
N GLN A 438 36.19 -13.03 13.56
CA GLN A 438 36.34 -12.60 12.17
C GLN A 438 35.09 -11.82 11.74
N HIS A 439 33.91 -12.38 11.94
CA HIS A 439 32.63 -11.73 11.64
C HIS A 439 32.48 -10.38 12.36
N PHE A 440 32.85 -10.35 13.66
CA PHE A 440 32.81 -9.12 14.45
C PHE A 440 33.67 -8.02 13.81
N ASN A 441 34.91 -8.36 13.43
CA ASN A 441 35.84 -7.38 12.89
C ASN A 441 35.48 -6.94 11.45
N SER A 442 35.01 -7.88 10.62
CA SER A 442 34.76 -7.63 9.19
C SER A 442 33.38 -7.06 8.88
N GLU A 443 32.37 -7.37 9.69
CA GLU A 443 30.97 -7.01 9.41
C GLU A 443 30.35 -6.18 10.53
N VAL A 444 30.48 -6.62 11.80
CA VAL A 444 29.79 -5.97 12.91
C VAL A 444 30.36 -4.57 13.19
N LEU A 445 31.66 -4.42 13.39
CA LEU A 445 32.28 -3.14 13.71
C LEU A 445 32.05 -2.06 12.62
N PRO A 446 32.14 -2.37 11.32
CA PRO A 446 31.84 -1.38 10.28
C PRO A 446 30.39 -0.88 10.31
N ALA A 447 29.43 -1.74 10.68
CA ALA A 447 28.02 -1.41 10.73
C ALA A 447 27.57 -0.84 12.08
N PHE A 448 28.21 -1.25 13.18
CA PHE A 448 27.95 -0.88 14.56
C PHE A 448 29.27 -0.55 15.28
N PRO A 449 29.79 0.68 15.15
CA PRO A 449 31.13 1.06 15.63
C PRO A 449 31.33 0.89 17.16
N ASP A 450 30.24 0.99 17.93
CA ASP A 450 30.26 0.89 19.39
C ASP A 450 30.02 -0.53 19.93
N ALA A 451 29.96 -1.55 19.05
CA ALA A 451 29.68 -2.93 19.42
C ALA A 451 30.71 -3.53 20.40
N ASP A 452 30.24 -4.32 21.36
CA ASP A 452 31.07 -5.04 22.35
C ASP A 452 31.20 -6.52 21.99
N PHE A 453 32.42 -6.95 21.61
CA PHE A 453 32.69 -8.36 21.30
C PHE A 453 32.39 -9.32 22.45
N ASN A 454 32.69 -8.95 23.69
CA ASN A 454 32.43 -9.81 24.85
C ASN A 454 30.94 -9.94 25.15
N ALA A 455 30.16 -8.90 24.88
CA ALA A 455 28.72 -8.97 24.95
C ALA A 455 28.16 -9.87 23.85
N LEU A 456 28.60 -9.69 22.59
CA LEU A 456 28.18 -10.51 21.46
C LEU A 456 28.45 -12.00 21.70
N ILE A 457 29.68 -12.37 22.10
CA ILE A 457 30.00 -13.79 22.34
C ILE A 457 29.19 -14.41 23.47
N ARG A 458 28.84 -13.64 24.51
CA ARG A 458 27.92 -14.10 25.57
C ARG A 458 26.53 -14.38 25.02
N VAL A 459 25.97 -13.46 24.27
CA VAL A 459 24.65 -13.60 23.64
C VAL A 459 24.63 -14.84 22.73
N LEU A 460 25.57 -14.95 21.79
CA LEU A 460 25.61 -16.08 20.86
C LEU A 460 25.83 -17.42 21.58
N THR A 461 26.65 -17.46 22.64
CA THR A 461 26.87 -18.70 23.42
C THR A 461 25.61 -19.12 24.15
N ASP A 462 24.88 -18.18 24.77
CA ASP A 462 23.64 -18.50 25.47
C ASP A 462 22.55 -18.97 24.49
N TRP A 463 22.39 -18.27 23.35
CA TRP A 463 21.43 -18.67 22.32
C TRP A 463 21.79 -20.01 21.68
N SER A 464 23.07 -20.29 21.38
CA SER A 464 23.52 -21.59 20.88
C SER A 464 23.16 -22.74 21.82
N ARG A 465 23.32 -22.55 23.13
CA ARG A 465 22.91 -23.55 24.16
C ARG A 465 21.40 -23.76 24.20
N ARG A 466 20.61 -22.72 23.97
CA ARG A 466 19.13 -22.81 23.96
C ARG A 466 18.61 -23.50 22.70
N ILE A 467 19.24 -23.26 21.56
CA ILE A 467 18.86 -23.81 20.25
C ILE A 467 19.26 -25.29 20.14
N HIS A 468 20.53 -25.62 20.45
CA HIS A 468 21.12 -26.94 20.24
C HIS A 468 21.10 -27.81 21.50
N ARG A 469 19.92 -27.91 22.16
CA ARG A 469 19.80 -28.71 23.37
C ARG A 469 19.85 -30.21 23.11
N PRO A 470 20.39 -31.01 24.04
CA PRO A 470 20.32 -32.48 23.99
C PRO A 470 18.86 -32.96 23.93
N GLN A 471 18.61 -34.05 23.19
CA GLN A 471 17.31 -34.72 23.20
C GLN A 471 16.93 -35.13 24.62
N GLY A 472 15.68 -34.87 25.04
CA GLY A 472 15.18 -35.21 26.35
C GLY A 472 15.28 -34.10 27.39
N SER A 473 15.88 -32.94 27.09
CA SER A 473 15.89 -31.80 28.02
C SER A 473 14.52 -31.11 28.07
N THR A 474 14.23 -30.40 29.17
CA THR A 474 12.98 -29.64 29.37
C THR A 474 12.76 -28.68 28.20
N ARG A 475 11.58 -28.70 27.57
CA ARG A 475 11.22 -27.82 26.48
C ARG A 475 11.27 -26.37 26.92
N ILE A 476 12.07 -25.54 26.22
CA ILE A 476 12.07 -24.07 26.36
C ILE A 476 11.50 -23.48 25.10
N ARG A 477 10.52 -22.59 25.24
CA ARG A 477 10.01 -21.80 24.10
C ARG A 477 11.04 -20.72 23.76
N LEU A 478 11.55 -20.75 22.54
CA LEU A 478 12.39 -19.68 22.01
C LEU A 478 11.53 -18.60 21.36
N TYR A 479 11.94 -17.38 21.57
CA TYR A 479 11.37 -16.19 20.92
C TYR A 479 12.47 -15.52 20.08
N PRO A 480 12.64 -15.91 18.79
CA PRO A 480 13.71 -15.40 17.95
C PRO A 480 13.78 -13.86 17.84
N GLN A 481 12.65 -13.17 18.00
CA GLN A 481 12.64 -11.71 18.08
C GLN A 481 13.46 -11.18 19.27
N GLN A 482 13.50 -11.92 20.39
CA GLN A 482 14.33 -11.53 21.55
C GLN A 482 15.82 -11.52 21.20
N LEU A 483 16.28 -12.40 20.29
CA LEU A 483 17.68 -12.36 19.82
C LEU A 483 18.00 -11.04 19.12
N VAL A 484 17.06 -10.45 18.39
CA VAL A 484 17.28 -9.13 17.76
C VAL A 484 17.60 -8.10 18.84
N TYR A 485 16.82 -8.05 19.92
CA TYR A 485 17.05 -7.09 21.01
C TYR A 485 18.36 -7.37 21.75
N ASP A 486 18.67 -8.63 22.05
CA ASP A 486 19.91 -9.03 22.71
C ASP A 486 21.16 -8.65 21.87
N LEU A 487 21.07 -8.77 20.52
CA LEU A 487 22.12 -8.33 19.60
C LEU A 487 22.25 -6.81 19.55
N LEU A 488 21.13 -6.07 19.48
CA LEU A 488 21.13 -4.62 19.47
C LEU A 488 21.73 -4.05 20.76
N GLU A 489 21.49 -4.70 21.90
CA GLU A 489 22.14 -4.36 23.17
C GLU A 489 23.65 -4.63 23.10
N ALA A 490 24.08 -5.80 22.60
CA ALA A 490 25.49 -6.13 22.43
C ALA A 490 26.21 -5.21 21.42
N PHE A 491 25.47 -4.71 20.43
CA PHE A 491 25.97 -3.73 19.45
C PHE A 491 25.95 -2.28 19.97
N ASN A 492 25.52 -2.06 21.21
CA ASN A 492 25.45 -0.73 21.86
C ASN A 492 24.70 0.31 21.03
N ILE A 493 23.60 -0.07 20.37
CA ILE A 493 22.87 0.79 19.44
C ILE A 493 22.48 2.16 20.03
N ALA A 494 22.25 2.22 21.33
CA ALA A 494 21.90 3.46 22.04
C ALA A 494 23.06 4.47 22.13
N ARG A 495 24.30 4.07 21.86
CA ARG A 495 25.48 4.96 21.89
C ARG A 495 25.74 5.61 20.55
N THR A 496 25.42 4.92 19.45
CA THR A 496 25.61 5.43 18.11
C THR A 496 24.37 6.20 17.68
N ASN A 497 24.54 7.42 17.20
CA ASN A 497 23.43 8.22 16.68
C ASN A 497 23.11 7.80 15.25
N PHE A 498 22.36 6.71 15.09
CA PHE A 498 21.89 6.25 13.79
C PHE A 498 20.78 7.15 13.24
N SER A 499 20.71 7.25 11.92
CA SER A 499 19.60 7.94 11.25
C SER A 499 18.28 7.18 11.46
N ASP A 500 17.16 7.91 11.39
CA ASP A 500 15.82 7.32 11.52
C ASP A 500 15.55 6.20 10.50
N ASP A 501 16.16 6.28 9.29
CA ASP A 501 16.06 5.21 8.29
C ASP A 501 16.72 3.92 8.75
N VAL A 502 17.90 4.01 9.36
CA VAL A 502 18.58 2.83 9.92
C VAL A 502 17.72 2.22 11.03
N MET A 503 17.19 3.07 11.92
CA MET A 503 16.32 2.61 13.03
C MET A 503 15.02 2.01 12.52
N ARG A 504 14.42 2.58 11.47
CA ARG A 504 13.25 2.03 10.80
C ARG A 504 13.55 0.65 10.21
N ASP A 505 14.66 0.49 9.46
CA ASP A 505 15.00 -0.77 8.79
C ASP A 505 15.34 -1.87 9.81
N ILE A 506 15.97 -1.53 10.94
CA ILE A 506 16.14 -2.44 12.08
C ILE A 506 14.78 -2.85 12.67
N GLY A 507 13.87 -1.89 12.83
CA GLY A 507 12.50 -2.15 13.29
C GLY A 507 11.74 -3.09 12.34
N LEU A 508 11.88 -2.90 11.02
CA LEU A 508 11.30 -3.77 10.00
C LEU A 508 11.89 -5.18 10.05
N PHE A 509 13.22 -5.31 10.27
CA PHE A 509 13.87 -6.60 10.48
C PHE A 509 13.29 -7.31 11.72
N SER A 510 13.15 -6.61 12.85
CA SER A 510 12.54 -7.15 14.06
C SER A 510 11.11 -7.62 13.84
N ARG A 511 10.28 -6.83 13.12
CA ARG A 511 8.91 -7.20 12.78
C ARG A 511 8.87 -8.44 11.87
N MET A 512 9.75 -8.51 10.89
CA MET A 512 9.86 -9.68 10.00
C MET A 512 10.15 -10.97 10.80
N ILE A 513 11.05 -10.92 11.78
CA ILE A 513 11.32 -12.06 12.67
C ILE A 513 10.08 -12.41 13.51
N LEU A 514 9.35 -11.42 14.02
CA LEU A 514 8.11 -11.63 14.77
C LEU A 514 7.03 -12.31 13.90
N ASP A 515 6.88 -11.89 12.66
CA ASP A 515 5.90 -12.49 11.72
C ASP A 515 6.23 -13.97 11.46
N VAL A 516 7.51 -14.29 11.23
CA VAL A 516 7.96 -15.69 11.11
C VAL A 516 7.69 -16.45 12.40
N GLU A 517 8.03 -15.88 13.56
CA GLU A 517 7.80 -16.49 14.87
C GLU A 517 6.32 -16.78 15.14
N THR A 518 5.43 -15.88 14.72
CA THR A 518 3.99 -15.97 14.96
C THR A 518 3.33 -17.02 14.06
N VAL A 519 3.73 -17.09 12.79
CA VAL A 519 3.13 -17.97 11.78
C VAL A 519 3.70 -19.39 11.84
N TYR A 520 5.00 -19.54 12.14
CA TYR A 520 5.64 -20.84 12.31
C TYR A 520 5.40 -21.34 13.74
N MET A 521 4.33 -22.07 13.94
CA MET A 521 3.92 -22.60 15.25
C MET A 521 4.67 -23.87 15.68
N SER A 522 5.93 -24.05 15.31
CA SER A 522 6.69 -25.21 15.76
C SER A 522 6.86 -25.19 17.29
N VAL A 523 6.53 -26.31 17.94
CA VAL A 523 6.70 -26.48 19.39
C VAL A 523 8.16 -26.77 19.74
N ASP A 524 8.92 -27.31 18.79
CA ASP A 524 10.34 -27.60 18.95
C ASP A 524 11.17 -26.32 18.74
N SER A 525 12.00 -26.00 19.73
CA SER A 525 12.77 -24.75 19.72
C SER A 525 13.86 -24.73 18.64
N GLY A 526 14.53 -25.87 18.41
CA GLY A 526 15.56 -26.00 17.36
C GLY A 526 14.96 -25.88 15.98
N GLN A 527 13.81 -26.55 15.73
CA GLN A 527 13.09 -26.44 14.47
C GLN A 527 12.60 -25.01 14.22
N ARG A 528 12.03 -24.36 15.22
CA ARG A 528 11.57 -22.97 15.12
C ARG A 528 12.69 -22.02 14.71
N PHE A 529 13.88 -22.17 15.29
CA PHE A 529 15.02 -21.34 14.93
C PHE A 529 15.56 -21.66 13.53
N SER A 530 15.60 -22.95 13.16
CA SER A 530 15.94 -23.37 11.79
C SER A 530 14.98 -22.80 10.76
N ASP A 531 13.69 -22.72 11.06
CA ASP A 531 12.69 -22.12 10.18
C ASP A 531 12.97 -20.62 9.95
N VAL A 532 13.34 -19.88 11.00
CA VAL A 532 13.76 -18.48 10.89
C VAL A 532 15.01 -18.34 10.03
N LEU A 533 16.03 -19.15 10.25
CA LEU A 533 17.26 -19.12 9.44
C LEU A 533 16.99 -19.43 7.97
N ASN A 534 16.18 -20.46 7.70
CA ASN A 534 15.82 -20.82 6.33
C ASN A 534 15.01 -19.71 5.65
N PHE A 535 14.12 -19.05 6.38
CA PHE A 535 13.42 -17.91 5.87
C PHE A 535 14.36 -16.74 5.55
N LEU A 536 15.23 -16.36 6.49
CA LEU A 536 16.20 -15.27 6.29
C LEU A 536 17.14 -15.52 5.10
N GLN A 537 17.56 -16.77 4.89
CA GLN A 537 18.47 -17.13 3.83
C GLN A 537 17.82 -17.14 2.45
N ASN A 538 16.56 -17.55 2.38
CA ASN A 538 15.95 -17.95 1.11
C ASN A 538 14.72 -17.12 0.70
N ALA A 539 13.96 -16.59 1.64
CA ALA A 539 12.65 -16.00 1.38
C ALA A 539 12.60 -14.49 1.60
N ALA A 540 13.44 -13.98 2.47
CA ALA A 540 13.35 -12.59 2.91
C ALA A 540 13.68 -11.60 1.77
N GLU A 541 14.59 -11.93 0.86
CA GLU A 541 14.95 -11.06 -0.27
C GLU A 541 13.91 -11.06 -1.40
N THR A 542 13.20 -12.17 -1.59
CA THR A 542 12.35 -12.36 -2.78
C THR A 542 10.85 -12.34 -2.48
N GLY A 543 10.46 -12.57 -1.24
CA GLY A 543 9.07 -12.84 -0.88
C GLY A 543 8.46 -11.93 0.19
N TYR A 544 9.27 -11.24 0.98
CA TYR A 544 8.77 -10.35 2.02
C TYR A 544 8.72 -8.92 1.50
N ASP A 545 7.52 -8.37 1.40
CA ASP A 545 7.34 -6.96 1.01
C ASP A 545 7.53 -6.06 2.25
N VAL A 546 8.58 -5.26 2.21
CA VAL A 546 8.91 -4.29 3.28
C VAL A 546 8.15 -2.98 3.09
N SER A 547 7.21 -2.91 2.12
CA SER A 547 6.42 -1.72 1.94
C SER A 547 5.57 -1.46 3.19
N THR A 548 5.94 -0.45 3.95
CA THR A 548 5.08 0.11 4.97
C THR A 548 3.94 0.83 4.29
N ASP A 549 2.69 0.53 4.65
CA ASP A 549 1.52 1.30 4.20
C ASP A 549 1.58 2.76 4.70
N ASP A 550 2.43 3.03 5.69
CA ASP A 550 2.71 4.37 6.20
C ASP A 550 3.98 4.93 5.57
N VAL A 551 3.79 5.80 4.58
CA VAL A 551 4.87 6.68 4.11
C VAL A 551 5.20 7.65 5.24
N LEU A 552 6.32 7.44 5.89
CA LEU A 552 6.86 8.37 6.87
C LEU A 552 7.46 9.58 6.11
N GLN A 553 6.67 10.62 5.94
CA GLN A 553 7.21 11.89 5.48
C GLN A 553 8.21 12.41 6.52
N ARG A 554 9.47 12.53 6.13
CA ARG A 554 10.47 13.17 6.96
C ARG A 554 10.36 14.68 6.83
N PRO A 555 10.29 15.40 7.95
CA PRO A 555 10.15 16.85 7.92
C PRO A 555 11.39 17.59 7.36
N ASP A 556 12.50 16.88 7.15
CA ASP A 556 13.80 17.43 6.77
C ASP A 556 14.42 16.78 5.53
N ALA A 557 13.68 15.99 4.76
CA ALA A 557 14.23 15.20 3.65
C ALA A 557 13.36 15.26 2.38
N VAL A 558 14.04 15.27 1.21
CA VAL A 558 13.41 15.11 -0.10
C VAL A 558 12.87 13.68 -0.24
N THR A 559 11.62 13.53 -0.64
CA THR A 559 11.01 12.21 -0.86
C THR A 559 11.37 11.66 -2.24
N VAL A 560 12.06 10.51 -2.29
CA VAL A 560 12.33 9.77 -3.54
C VAL A 560 11.49 8.49 -3.54
N SER A 561 10.52 8.37 -4.47
CA SER A 561 9.55 7.28 -4.40
C SER A 561 8.94 6.90 -5.75
N THR A 562 8.14 5.82 -5.73
CA THR A 562 7.26 5.49 -6.86
C THR A 562 5.95 6.27 -6.78
N VAL A 563 5.35 6.54 -7.94
CA VAL A 563 4.06 7.23 -8.02
C VAL A 563 2.96 6.52 -7.20
N HIS A 564 2.94 5.17 -7.24
CA HIS A 564 1.92 4.38 -6.54
C HIS A 564 1.89 4.64 -5.03
N LYS A 565 3.07 4.75 -4.40
CA LYS A 565 3.18 5.02 -2.96
C LYS A 565 2.76 6.45 -2.59
N MET A 566 2.86 7.39 -3.53
CA MET A 566 2.54 8.79 -3.30
C MET A 566 1.09 9.15 -3.62
N LYS A 567 0.26 8.17 -3.99
CA LYS A 567 -1.18 8.41 -4.15
C LYS A 567 -1.79 8.90 -2.84
N GLY A 568 -2.62 9.96 -2.92
CA GLY A 568 -3.21 10.60 -1.74
C GLY A 568 -2.36 11.69 -1.10
N LEU A 569 -1.05 11.75 -1.38
CA LEU A 569 -0.16 12.81 -0.90
C LEU A 569 -0.06 13.96 -1.90
N GLU A 570 0.46 15.11 -1.44
CA GLU A 570 0.68 16.32 -2.24
C GLU A 570 1.97 17.02 -1.77
N PHE A 571 2.65 17.67 -2.70
CA PHE A 571 3.92 18.33 -2.46
C PHE A 571 3.97 19.68 -3.18
N PRO A 572 4.52 20.73 -2.56
CA PRO A 572 4.79 22.00 -3.22
C PRO A 572 5.55 21.86 -4.53
N CYS A 573 6.53 20.95 -4.59
CA CYS A 573 7.39 20.72 -5.75
C CYS A 573 7.51 19.23 -6.08
N VAL A 574 7.19 18.85 -7.32
CA VAL A 574 7.29 17.48 -7.80
C VAL A 574 8.15 17.39 -9.06
N PHE A 575 9.09 16.46 -9.04
CA PHE A 575 9.87 16.01 -10.17
C PHE A 575 9.37 14.64 -10.62
N VAL A 576 8.80 14.54 -11.82
CA VAL A 576 8.46 13.27 -12.47
C VAL A 576 9.62 12.93 -13.38
N VAL A 577 10.44 11.99 -12.98
CA VAL A 577 11.72 11.68 -13.64
C VAL A 577 11.68 10.33 -14.34
N ASP A 578 12.76 10.06 -15.14
CA ASP A 578 12.91 8.78 -15.85
C ASP A 578 11.76 8.52 -16.84
N VAL A 579 11.22 9.60 -17.44
CA VAL A 579 10.13 9.54 -18.40
C VAL A 579 10.72 9.20 -19.78
N GLU A 580 10.92 7.90 -20.01
CA GLU A 580 11.49 7.37 -21.24
C GLU A 580 10.58 6.30 -21.84
N ALA A 581 10.66 6.14 -23.18
CA ALA A 581 9.92 5.09 -23.87
C ALA A 581 10.20 3.70 -23.26
N HIS A 582 9.15 2.94 -22.98
CA HIS A 582 9.18 1.61 -22.39
C HIS A 582 9.55 1.52 -20.89
N ARG A 583 9.74 2.67 -20.25
CA ARG A 583 10.01 2.78 -18.82
C ARG A 583 8.87 3.48 -18.09
N PHE A 584 8.57 4.70 -18.49
CA PHE A 584 7.40 5.44 -18.09
C PHE A 584 6.87 6.21 -19.32
N PRO A 585 5.90 5.66 -20.02
CA PRO A 585 5.07 4.47 -19.74
C PRO A 585 5.80 3.13 -19.93
N LYS A 586 5.49 2.15 -19.08
CA LYS A 586 5.98 0.78 -19.17
C LYS A 586 5.34 0.08 -20.38
N ARG A 587 6.08 -0.89 -20.96
CA ARG A 587 5.50 -1.76 -21.99
C ARG A 587 4.30 -2.54 -21.47
N ARG A 588 3.29 -2.73 -22.30
CA ARG A 588 2.17 -3.61 -22.02
C ARG A 588 2.67 -4.98 -21.58
N SER A 589 2.15 -5.49 -20.47
CA SER A 589 2.34 -6.87 -20.02
C SER A 589 1.00 -7.58 -19.94
N ASN A 590 0.95 -8.80 -20.45
CA ASN A 590 -0.25 -9.62 -20.34
C ASN A 590 -0.31 -10.30 -18.97
N TYR A 591 -1.47 -10.80 -18.62
CA TYR A 591 -1.67 -11.67 -17.46
C TYR A 591 -0.73 -12.89 -17.54
N SER A 592 -0.04 -13.18 -16.45
CA SER A 592 0.91 -14.29 -16.34
C SER A 592 0.73 -15.12 -15.07
N GLY A 593 -0.40 -14.97 -14.38
CA GLY A 593 -0.73 -15.75 -13.18
C GLY A 593 -1.12 -17.20 -13.49
N TRP A 594 -1.29 -18.00 -12.45
CA TRP A 594 -1.61 -19.43 -12.57
C TRP A 594 -3.09 -19.73 -12.82
N LEU A 595 -4.00 -18.79 -12.57
CA LEU A 595 -5.41 -19.02 -12.86
C LEU A 595 -5.64 -19.19 -14.37
N PRO A 596 -6.46 -20.15 -14.79
CA PRO A 596 -6.72 -20.40 -16.20
C PRO A 596 -7.28 -19.17 -16.93
N PRO A 597 -6.83 -18.90 -18.17
CA PRO A 597 -7.31 -17.74 -18.93
C PRO A 597 -8.83 -17.72 -19.17
N GLY A 598 -9.50 -18.89 -19.21
CA GLY A 598 -10.94 -18.98 -19.39
C GLY A 598 -11.69 -18.35 -18.22
N VAL A 599 -11.37 -18.75 -16.98
CA VAL A 599 -12.00 -18.16 -15.77
C VAL A 599 -11.58 -16.70 -15.57
N MET A 600 -10.41 -16.30 -16.09
CA MET A 600 -9.88 -14.94 -16.01
C MET A 600 -10.32 -14.04 -17.17
N ALA A 601 -11.09 -14.54 -18.14
CA ALA A 601 -11.41 -13.80 -19.36
C ALA A 601 -12.06 -12.42 -19.08
N ALA A 602 -12.97 -12.33 -18.13
CA ALA A 602 -13.60 -11.06 -17.77
C ALA A 602 -12.60 -10.07 -17.18
N ALA A 603 -11.71 -10.52 -16.28
CA ALA A 603 -10.66 -9.72 -15.67
C ALA A 603 -9.63 -9.24 -16.72
N ILE A 604 -9.19 -10.15 -17.59
CA ILE A 604 -8.25 -9.86 -18.67
C ILE A 604 -8.84 -8.82 -19.65
N ASN A 605 -10.10 -8.98 -20.03
CA ASN A 605 -10.76 -8.09 -20.98
C ASN A 605 -10.92 -6.65 -20.45
N ARG A 606 -11.09 -6.46 -19.14
CA ARG A 606 -11.11 -5.12 -18.53
C ARG A 606 -9.72 -4.59 -18.17
N GLY A 607 -8.65 -5.33 -18.47
CA GLY A 607 -7.26 -4.91 -18.23
C GLY A 607 -6.73 -5.18 -16.82
N ALA A 608 -7.48 -5.88 -15.95
CA ALA A 608 -7.02 -6.20 -14.61
C ALA A 608 -5.85 -7.22 -14.61
N TYR A 609 -4.98 -7.12 -13.61
CA TYR A 609 -3.77 -7.97 -13.44
C TYR A 609 -2.80 -7.93 -14.62
N GLN A 610 -2.81 -6.82 -15.35
CA GLN A 610 -1.97 -6.56 -16.51
C GLN A 610 -1.39 -5.15 -16.39
N SER A 611 -0.46 -4.79 -17.27
CA SER A 611 -0.08 -3.39 -17.50
C SER A 611 -0.69 -2.93 -18.80
N THR A 612 -1.60 -1.98 -18.74
CA THR A 612 -2.28 -1.42 -19.91
C THR A 612 -1.81 0.01 -20.18
N PRO A 613 -1.88 0.49 -21.44
CA PRO A 613 -1.58 1.89 -21.73
C PRO A 613 -2.42 2.88 -20.92
N ASP A 614 -3.71 2.61 -20.75
CA ASP A 614 -4.61 3.47 -19.99
C ASP A 614 -4.21 3.59 -18.52
N GLU A 615 -3.75 2.49 -17.91
CA GLU A 615 -3.25 2.50 -16.53
C GLU A 615 -1.96 3.33 -16.40
N GLU A 616 -1.03 3.19 -17.35
CA GLU A 616 0.20 3.99 -17.34
C GLU A 616 -0.07 5.49 -17.56
N ILE A 617 -1.07 5.83 -18.36
CA ILE A 617 -1.51 7.23 -18.55
C ILE A 617 -2.11 7.77 -17.26
N ARG A 618 -2.99 7.01 -16.58
CA ARG A 618 -3.54 7.38 -15.27
C ARG A 618 -2.46 7.51 -14.20
N LEU A 619 -1.45 6.65 -14.26
CA LEU A 619 -0.31 6.72 -13.35
C LEU A 619 0.48 8.02 -13.56
N PHE A 620 0.72 8.41 -14.81
CA PHE A 620 1.40 9.66 -15.15
C PHE A 620 0.56 10.88 -14.73
N TYR A 621 -0.74 10.88 -15.01
CA TYR A 621 -1.68 11.90 -14.54
C TYR A 621 -1.64 12.02 -13.01
N THR A 622 -1.65 10.87 -12.31
CA THR A 622 -1.55 10.84 -10.84
C THR A 622 -0.24 11.47 -10.37
N ALA A 623 0.89 11.16 -11.02
CA ALA A 623 2.19 11.76 -10.68
C ALA A 623 2.17 13.29 -10.82
N ALA A 624 1.73 13.80 -11.97
CA ALA A 624 1.67 15.23 -12.25
C ALA A 624 0.76 15.98 -11.27
N THR A 625 -0.38 15.39 -10.92
CA THR A 625 -1.36 15.99 -10.00
C THR A 625 -0.96 15.88 -8.52
N ARG A 626 0.23 15.37 -8.18
CA ARG A 626 0.79 15.49 -6.82
C ARG A 626 1.36 16.88 -6.57
N ALA A 627 1.72 17.61 -7.63
CA ALA A 627 2.34 18.93 -7.54
C ALA A 627 1.33 20.03 -7.19
N GLU A 628 1.73 20.92 -6.28
CA GLU A 628 0.95 22.11 -5.96
C GLU A 628 1.34 23.29 -6.84
N ARG A 629 2.64 23.64 -6.91
CA ARG A 629 3.13 24.84 -7.59
C ARG A 629 4.22 24.62 -8.62
N TYR A 630 5.09 23.64 -8.34
CA TYR A 630 6.24 23.36 -9.19
C TYR A 630 6.15 21.94 -9.72
N LEU A 631 6.09 21.80 -11.02
CA LEU A 631 6.08 20.51 -11.70
C LEU A 631 7.17 20.46 -12.75
N TYR A 632 8.10 19.52 -12.58
CA TYR A 632 9.17 19.25 -13.52
C TYR A 632 9.04 17.84 -14.05
N ILE A 633 8.89 17.68 -15.35
CA ILE A 633 8.81 16.39 -16.04
C ILE A 633 10.08 16.22 -16.84
N SER A 634 10.83 15.16 -16.60
CA SER A 634 12.11 14.97 -17.27
C SER A 634 12.35 13.53 -17.70
N GLY A 635 13.16 13.39 -18.73
CA GLY A 635 13.69 12.14 -19.24
C GLY A 635 15.06 12.35 -19.85
N ALA A 636 15.76 11.25 -20.10
CA ALA A 636 17.08 11.27 -20.71
C ALA A 636 17.14 10.32 -21.92
N GLU A 637 18.10 10.57 -22.83
CA GLU A 637 18.38 9.61 -23.90
C GLU A 637 18.95 8.33 -23.29
N SER A 638 18.25 7.21 -23.47
CA SER A 638 18.85 5.90 -23.22
C SER A 638 19.84 5.60 -24.33
N LEU A 639 21.09 5.25 -24.00
CA LEU A 639 22.05 4.77 -24.98
C LEU A 639 21.40 3.68 -25.87
N PRO A 640 21.55 3.75 -27.21
CA PRO A 640 20.97 2.76 -28.08
C PRO A 640 21.42 1.38 -27.65
N GLN A 641 20.48 0.48 -27.38
CA GLN A 641 20.82 -0.92 -27.20
C GLN A 641 21.60 -1.40 -28.42
N ALA A 642 22.89 -1.65 -28.27
CA ALA A 642 23.63 -2.34 -29.31
C ALA A 642 22.84 -3.60 -29.65
N ARG A 643 22.34 -3.68 -30.89
CA ARG A 643 21.63 -4.88 -31.37
C ARG A 643 22.54 -6.08 -31.17
N ARG A 644 22.22 -6.93 -30.22
CA ARG A 644 22.77 -8.29 -30.14
C ARG A 644 21.89 -9.25 -30.93
#